data_bf0aa1005a9dd4810a9834b355c4767b
#
_entry.id   bf0aa1005a9dd4810a9834b355c4767b
#
_cell.length_a   1.000
_cell.length_b   1.000
_cell.length_c   1.000
_cell.angle_alpha   90.00
_cell.angle_beta   90.00
_cell.angle_gamma   90.00
#
_symmetry.space_group_name_H-M   'P 1'
#
loop_
_entity.id
_entity.type
_entity.pdbx_description
1 polymer ?
#
loop_
_entity_poly.entity_id
_entity_poly.type
_entity_poly.pdbx_seq_one_letter_code
_entity_poly.pdbx_strand_id
1 'polypeptide(L)'
;MNAFTQQIAQELNLNINSVENTLQLLNAGGTIPFISRYRKERTGNLDEVAIGHIQERFQQLGDFQKRKESILHSIDQQGQLTPQLKSRIDHCQEPTELEDLYLPYKPKHRTRAQIAREQGLEPLASLIFLQREPHPEGKARAFVKGKITDNDTAIRGAQDIIAKTINEDEQARKEIRNIYRHGAIITSKVLSKEKDEEKAQKFADYFNYSEPLKHCSSFRLLAMRRGESEGILKVSVSADDEDCLSHLNRLFIKGQGACPNLVHGAVEDAFKRLLKPSMETEFSSLSKEQACERAIDVFADNLRQLLLAPPLGPKRVLGVDPGFRTGCKVVCLDAQGNLLHHEVIKPHPPVNDYSGAAKQVEKMVKDYQIEAIAIGNGTASRETSDFIHGLQFDHPVQTFVVSEDGASVYSASETAREEFPHEDVTVRGAVSIGRRLMDPLAELVKIDPKSIGVGQYQHDVDQNELKKRLDQTVISCVNAVGVNLNTASKHLLSYVSGLGPVLSQNIVDYRKENGAFTSRSQLLKVPRLGPSAYRQCAAFLRIPNARNPLDNSAVHPESYPVVRRMAEDCGCTVNDLIREPEERRKIQLSHYVTDTVGMPTLTDIMRELEKPGRDPRNQIEVFEFDPNVKNLDDLEVGMILPGIVTNITEFGAFVDIGVHQDGLIHISQLADHFVKNPGEVVKLHQQVTVRVLELDHTRHRIALSMRGIVKR
;
A
#
# COMPACT_ATOMS: atom_id res chain seq x y z
N MET A 1 26.63 -12.68 -3.07
CA MET A 1 26.28 -11.33 -3.54
C MET A 1 26.21 -11.24 -5.05
N ASN A 2 27.20 -11.62 -5.82
CA ASN A 2 27.18 -11.45 -7.29
C ASN A 2 26.00 -12.11 -8.04
N ALA A 3 25.56 -13.31 -7.64
CA ALA A 3 24.43 -13.98 -8.31
C ALA A 3 23.10 -13.22 -8.14
N PHE A 4 22.79 -12.80 -6.93
CA PHE A 4 21.56 -12.02 -6.66
C PHE A 4 21.61 -10.65 -7.34
N THR A 5 22.75 -9.97 -7.34
CA THR A 5 22.93 -8.69 -8.01
C THR A 5 22.66 -8.80 -9.51
N GLN A 6 23.17 -9.83 -10.16
CA GLN A 6 22.94 -10.06 -11.59
C GLN A 6 21.46 -10.37 -11.89
N GLN A 7 20.82 -11.22 -11.06
CA GLN A 7 19.41 -11.54 -11.22
C GLN A 7 18.51 -10.32 -11.03
N ILE A 8 18.72 -9.53 -9.96
CA ILE A 8 17.99 -8.29 -9.70
C ILE A 8 18.15 -7.30 -10.87
N ALA A 9 19.39 -7.14 -11.37
CA ALA A 9 19.66 -6.24 -12.48
C ALA A 9 18.91 -6.63 -13.77
N GLN A 10 18.81 -7.93 -14.05
CA GLN A 10 18.04 -8.45 -15.19
C GLN A 10 16.53 -8.27 -15.01
N GLU A 11 15.99 -8.66 -13.85
CA GLU A 11 14.55 -8.60 -13.55
C GLU A 11 14.02 -7.17 -13.55
N LEU A 12 14.78 -6.21 -12.99
CA LEU A 12 14.40 -4.81 -12.90
C LEU A 12 14.88 -3.97 -14.11
N ASN A 13 15.57 -4.58 -15.08
CA ASN A 13 16.18 -3.89 -16.23
C ASN A 13 17.07 -2.72 -15.82
N LEU A 14 17.94 -2.94 -14.82
CA LEU A 14 18.86 -1.94 -14.26
C LEU A 14 20.33 -2.30 -14.56
N ASN A 15 21.19 -1.28 -14.48
CA ASN A 15 22.63 -1.50 -14.59
C ASN A 15 23.15 -2.28 -13.38
N ILE A 16 23.94 -3.32 -13.59
CA ILE A 16 24.46 -4.21 -12.55
C ILE A 16 25.30 -3.46 -11.50
N ASN A 17 26.13 -2.49 -11.93
CA ASN A 17 26.93 -1.69 -11.01
C ASN A 17 26.05 -0.79 -10.13
N SER A 18 24.96 -0.27 -10.68
CA SER A 18 23.98 0.52 -9.91
C SER A 18 23.33 -0.32 -8.83
N VAL A 19 22.92 -1.56 -9.16
CA VAL A 19 22.34 -2.50 -8.19
C VAL A 19 23.35 -2.87 -7.11
N GLU A 20 24.60 -3.20 -7.49
CA GLU A 20 25.66 -3.58 -6.55
C GLU A 20 25.98 -2.44 -5.57
N ASN A 21 26.19 -1.23 -6.08
CA ASN A 21 26.46 -0.06 -5.27
C ASN A 21 25.29 0.27 -4.32
N THR A 22 24.05 0.10 -4.81
CA THR A 22 22.85 0.31 -3.99
C THR A 22 22.79 -0.69 -2.84
N LEU A 23 23.03 -1.96 -3.10
CA LEU A 23 23.09 -3.00 -2.05
C LEU A 23 24.21 -2.75 -1.04
N GLN A 24 25.38 -2.29 -1.50
CA GLN A 24 26.48 -1.91 -0.60
C GLN A 24 26.08 -0.75 0.31
N LEU A 25 25.41 0.28 -0.22
CA LEU A 25 24.94 1.43 0.55
C LEU A 25 23.86 1.04 1.56
N LEU A 26 22.92 0.19 1.18
CA LEU A 26 21.88 -0.33 2.08
C LEU A 26 22.49 -1.18 3.21
N ASN A 27 23.43 -2.07 2.89
CA ASN A 27 24.13 -2.91 3.88
C ASN A 27 25.03 -2.08 4.83
N ALA A 28 25.51 -0.91 4.38
CA ALA A 28 26.21 0.05 5.24
C ALA A 28 25.23 0.89 6.12
N GLY A 29 23.95 0.57 6.13
CA GLY A 29 22.94 1.23 6.94
C GLY A 29 22.38 2.52 6.33
N GLY A 30 22.61 2.78 5.04
CA GLY A 30 22.02 3.91 4.33
C GLY A 30 20.50 3.72 4.16
N THR A 31 19.72 4.77 4.42
CA THR A 31 18.28 4.77 4.20
C THR A 31 17.93 5.07 2.74
N ILE A 32 16.78 4.61 2.27
CA ILE A 32 16.33 4.82 0.88
C ILE A 32 16.31 6.31 0.52
N PRO A 33 15.69 7.24 1.29
CA PRO A 33 15.67 8.66 0.96
C PRO A 33 17.07 9.29 0.90
N PHE A 34 17.98 8.87 1.78
CA PHE A 34 19.35 9.35 1.76
C PHE A 34 20.11 8.89 0.52
N ILE A 35 19.97 7.61 0.15
CA ILE A 35 20.65 7.03 -1.00
C ILE A 35 20.16 7.68 -2.28
N SER A 36 18.84 7.77 -2.48
CA SER A 36 18.21 8.32 -3.69
C SER A 36 18.58 9.79 -3.93
N ARG A 37 18.73 10.58 -2.85
CA ARG A 37 19.01 12.02 -2.97
C ARG A 37 20.49 12.36 -2.96
N TYR A 38 21.28 11.71 -2.11
CA TYR A 38 22.64 12.14 -1.81
C TYR A 38 23.72 11.14 -2.22
N ARG A 39 23.37 10.08 -2.95
CA ARG A 39 24.30 9.07 -3.49
C ARG A 39 24.02 8.74 -4.96
N LYS A 40 23.47 9.70 -5.69
CA LYS A 40 23.03 9.56 -7.08
C LYS A 40 24.12 9.06 -8.03
N GLU A 41 25.33 9.58 -7.89
CA GLU A 41 26.48 9.20 -8.70
C GLU A 41 26.85 7.72 -8.53
N ARG A 42 26.74 7.22 -7.31
CA ARG A 42 27.05 5.81 -7.00
C ARG A 42 25.96 4.86 -7.50
N THR A 43 24.70 5.28 -7.44
CA THR A 43 23.56 4.45 -7.82
C THR A 43 23.16 4.58 -9.28
N GLY A 44 23.78 5.49 -10.04
CA GLY A 44 23.36 5.79 -11.40
C GLY A 44 22.03 6.54 -11.47
N ASN A 45 21.77 7.41 -10.49
CA ASN A 45 20.57 8.25 -10.37
C ASN A 45 19.27 7.46 -10.18
N LEU A 46 19.32 6.31 -9.46
CA LEU A 46 18.11 5.57 -9.09
C LEU A 46 17.25 6.39 -8.12
N ASP A 47 15.94 6.33 -8.33
CA ASP A 47 14.95 6.93 -7.45
C ASP A 47 14.61 6.07 -6.23
N GLU A 48 13.75 6.57 -5.34
CA GLU A 48 13.34 5.86 -4.12
C GLU A 48 12.60 4.55 -4.45
N VAL A 49 11.83 4.50 -5.54
CA VAL A 49 11.05 3.34 -5.94
C VAL A 49 11.98 2.22 -6.43
N ALA A 50 12.91 2.53 -7.31
CA ALA A 50 13.88 1.57 -7.82
C ALA A 50 14.76 1.01 -6.68
N ILE A 51 15.23 1.86 -5.76
CA ILE A 51 16.02 1.43 -4.59
C ILE A 51 15.19 0.53 -3.67
N GLY A 52 13.92 0.87 -3.46
CA GLY A 52 12.96 0.06 -2.70
C GLY A 52 12.77 -1.33 -3.30
N HIS A 53 12.56 -1.42 -4.61
CA HIS A 53 12.43 -2.69 -5.32
C HIS A 53 13.70 -3.54 -5.26
N ILE A 54 14.90 -2.92 -5.36
CA ILE A 54 16.18 -3.63 -5.19
C ILE A 54 16.27 -4.24 -3.79
N GLN A 55 15.93 -3.47 -2.74
CA GLN A 55 15.96 -3.94 -1.36
C GLN A 55 14.99 -5.09 -1.13
N GLU A 56 13.77 -4.95 -1.60
CA GLU A 56 12.72 -5.96 -1.45
C GLU A 56 13.07 -7.24 -2.19
N ARG A 57 13.53 -7.13 -3.45
CA ARG A 57 13.91 -8.30 -4.24
C ARG A 57 15.12 -9.02 -3.65
N PHE A 58 16.07 -8.28 -3.12
CA PHE A 58 17.21 -8.86 -2.42
C PHE A 58 16.79 -9.67 -1.18
N GLN A 59 15.83 -9.16 -0.41
CA GLN A 59 15.25 -9.87 0.72
C GLN A 59 14.53 -11.15 0.29
N GLN A 60 13.69 -11.07 -0.74
CA GLN A 60 12.97 -12.23 -1.30
C GLN A 60 13.92 -13.33 -1.76
N LEU A 61 14.99 -12.97 -2.50
CA LEU A 61 16.00 -13.92 -2.94
C LEU A 61 16.75 -14.54 -1.76
N GLY A 62 17.04 -13.77 -0.73
CA GLY A 62 17.65 -14.25 0.51
C GLY A 62 16.75 -15.27 1.23
N ASP A 63 15.46 -15.01 1.31
CA ASP A 63 14.51 -15.91 1.96
C ASP A 63 14.26 -17.16 1.12
N PHE A 64 14.25 -17.04 -0.20
CA PHE A 64 14.21 -18.18 -1.12
C PHE A 64 15.45 -19.08 -0.99
N GLN A 65 16.64 -18.49 -0.85
CA GLN A 65 17.87 -19.25 -0.62
C GLN A 65 17.84 -19.99 0.72
N LYS A 66 17.39 -19.37 1.80
CA LYS A 66 17.20 -20.04 3.10
C LYS A 66 16.20 -21.20 2.99
N ARG A 67 15.14 -21.03 2.17
CA ARG A 67 14.16 -22.08 1.93
C ARG A 67 14.81 -23.29 1.24
N LYS A 68 15.64 -23.07 0.20
CA LYS A 68 16.41 -24.13 -0.45
C LYS A 68 17.30 -24.88 0.55
N GLU A 69 18.03 -24.15 1.37
CA GLU A 69 18.91 -24.75 2.39
C GLU A 69 18.13 -25.60 3.41
N SER A 70 16.97 -25.10 3.85
CA SER A 70 16.07 -25.84 4.74
C SER A 70 15.56 -27.14 4.11
N ILE A 71 15.19 -27.09 2.82
CA ILE A 71 14.72 -28.27 2.07
C ILE A 71 15.85 -29.27 1.88
N LEU A 72 17.04 -28.83 1.46
CA LEU A 72 18.21 -29.69 1.31
C LEU A 72 18.55 -30.39 2.62
N HIS A 73 18.55 -29.67 3.73
CA HIS A 73 18.80 -30.23 5.05
C HIS A 73 17.73 -31.27 5.45
N SER A 74 16.46 -31.01 5.18
CA SER A 74 15.37 -31.94 5.47
C SER A 74 15.47 -33.25 4.66
N ILE A 75 15.85 -33.18 3.37
CA ILE A 75 16.01 -34.33 2.51
C ILE A 75 17.27 -35.12 2.91
N ASP A 76 18.36 -34.47 3.27
CA ASP A 76 19.60 -35.08 3.72
C ASP A 76 19.41 -35.82 5.03
N GLN A 77 18.69 -35.28 5.99
CA GLN A 77 18.31 -35.96 7.23
C GLN A 77 17.53 -37.27 6.99
N GLN A 78 16.78 -37.36 5.88
CA GLN A 78 16.06 -38.54 5.47
C GLN A 78 16.96 -39.55 4.73
N GLY A 79 18.24 -39.23 4.46
CA GLY A 79 19.16 -40.04 3.69
C GLY A 79 18.79 -40.19 2.21
N GLN A 80 17.97 -39.26 1.67
CA GLN A 80 17.43 -39.32 0.32
C GLN A 80 18.02 -38.28 -0.63
N LEU A 81 19.00 -37.51 -0.18
CA LEU A 81 19.62 -36.45 -0.98
C LEU A 81 20.62 -37.02 -1.98
N THR A 82 20.24 -37.07 -3.25
CA THR A 82 21.15 -37.49 -4.34
C THR A 82 21.87 -36.24 -4.92
N PRO A 83 23.08 -36.41 -5.53
CA PRO A 83 23.79 -35.32 -6.19
C PRO A 83 22.98 -34.64 -7.30
N GLN A 84 22.17 -35.42 -8.03
CA GLN A 84 21.29 -34.89 -9.07
C GLN A 84 20.16 -34.02 -8.50
N LEU A 85 19.50 -34.48 -7.44
CA LEU A 85 18.45 -33.72 -6.78
C LEU A 85 18.99 -32.43 -6.17
N LYS A 86 20.17 -32.50 -5.51
CA LYS A 86 20.86 -31.33 -4.99
C LYS A 86 21.11 -30.28 -6.08
N SER A 87 21.68 -30.71 -7.21
CA SER A 87 21.95 -29.80 -8.34
C SER A 87 20.67 -29.16 -8.87
N ARG A 88 19.56 -29.92 -8.95
CA ARG A 88 18.26 -29.38 -9.40
C ARG A 88 17.70 -28.36 -8.43
N ILE A 89 17.74 -28.58 -7.13
CA ILE A 89 17.32 -27.67 -6.09
C ILE A 89 18.18 -26.38 -6.11
N ASP A 90 19.51 -26.54 -6.23
CA ASP A 90 20.44 -25.40 -6.28
C ASP A 90 20.17 -24.47 -7.48
N HIS A 91 19.84 -25.05 -8.66
CA HIS A 91 19.57 -24.29 -9.89
C HIS A 91 18.10 -23.86 -10.06
N CYS A 92 17.19 -24.32 -9.19
CA CYS A 92 15.78 -23.91 -9.24
C CYS A 92 15.65 -22.41 -9.01
N GLN A 93 14.84 -21.71 -9.81
CA GLN A 93 14.60 -20.26 -9.72
C GLN A 93 13.19 -19.93 -9.27
N GLU A 94 12.26 -20.88 -9.38
CA GLU A 94 10.84 -20.66 -9.11
C GLU A 94 10.43 -21.31 -7.78
N PRO A 95 9.78 -20.58 -6.86
CA PRO A 95 9.32 -21.13 -5.59
C PRO A 95 8.38 -22.33 -5.74
N THR A 96 7.50 -22.31 -6.72
CA THR A 96 6.54 -23.40 -7.00
C THR A 96 7.25 -24.66 -7.47
N GLU A 97 8.27 -24.56 -8.33
CA GLU A 97 9.11 -25.67 -8.76
C GLU A 97 9.89 -26.28 -7.59
N LEU A 98 10.42 -25.41 -6.71
CA LEU A 98 11.13 -25.85 -5.50
C LEU A 98 10.23 -26.68 -4.57
N GLU A 99 8.99 -26.24 -4.35
CA GLU A 99 8.03 -26.99 -3.52
C GLU A 99 7.58 -28.29 -4.20
N ASP A 100 7.49 -28.34 -5.52
CA ASP A 100 7.20 -29.58 -6.28
C ASP A 100 8.37 -30.57 -6.14
N LEU A 101 9.63 -30.12 -6.25
CA LEU A 101 10.82 -30.97 -6.01
C LEU A 101 10.86 -31.52 -4.58
N TYR A 102 10.39 -30.74 -3.61
CA TYR A 102 10.34 -31.18 -2.20
C TYR A 102 9.14 -32.08 -1.87
N LEU A 103 8.06 -32.03 -2.68
CA LEU A 103 6.78 -32.68 -2.38
C LEU A 103 6.88 -34.17 -2.06
N PRO A 104 7.71 -34.98 -2.74
CA PRO A 104 7.90 -36.43 -2.43
C PRO A 104 8.52 -36.64 -1.04
N TYR A 105 9.38 -35.71 -0.58
CA TYR A 105 10.19 -35.81 0.66
C TYR A 105 9.55 -35.12 1.85
N LYS A 106 8.48 -34.34 1.62
CA LYS A 106 7.81 -33.57 2.66
C LYS A 106 7.20 -34.53 3.69
N PRO A 107 7.51 -34.38 5.00
CA PRO A 107 6.88 -35.21 6.05
C PRO A 107 5.35 -35.09 5.98
N LYS A 108 4.69 -36.24 5.87
CA LYS A 108 3.23 -36.32 5.72
C LYS A 108 2.62 -37.22 6.80
N HIS A 109 1.35 -36.93 7.14
CA HIS A 109 0.54 -37.89 7.84
C HIS A 109 0.38 -39.19 7.00
N ARG A 110 0.10 -40.33 7.66
CA ARG A 110 -0.06 -41.63 7.05
C ARG A 110 -1.12 -41.61 5.93
N THR A 111 -0.68 -41.69 4.68
CA THR A 111 -1.53 -41.62 3.49
C THR A 111 -2.00 -43.04 3.07
N ARG A 112 -3.09 -43.12 2.25
CA ARG A 112 -3.56 -44.39 1.66
C ARG A 112 -2.44 -45.10 0.91
N ALA A 113 -1.70 -44.37 0.10
CA ALA A 113 -0.56 -44.93 -0.64
C ALA A 113 0.56 -45.46 0.29
N GLN A 114 0.80 -44.78 1.41
CA GLN A 114 1.78 -45.27 2.38
C GLN A 114 1.32 -46.55 3.07
N ILE A 115 0.03 -46.63 3.44
CA ILE A 115 -0.56 -47.84 3.98
C ILE A 115 -0.43 -49.01 2.98
N ALA A 116 -0.70 -48.74 1.69
CA ALA A 116 -0.57 -49.74 0.63
C ALA A 116 0.90 -50.19 0.43
N ARG A 117 1.86 -49.27 0.54
CA ARG A 117 3.31 -49.62 0.53
C ARG A 117 3.72 -50.49 1.71
N GLU A 118 3.27 -50.15 2.93
CA GLU A 118 3.49 -50.94 4.14
C GLU A 118 2.90 -52.35 4.03
N GLN A 119 1.84 -52.50 3.24
CA GLN A 119 1.22 -53.81 2.93
C GLN A 119 1.94 -54.58 1.81
N GLY A 120 3.02 -54.01 1.24
CA GLY A 120 3.83 -54.65 0.22
C GLY A 120 3.27 -54.59 -1.20
N LEU A 121 2.39 -53.60 -1.51
CA LEU A 121 1.74 -53.47 -2.82
C LEU A 121 2.58 -52.69 -3.86
N GLU A 122 3.75 -52.18 -3.51
CA GLU A 122 4.62 -51.41 -4.44
C GLU A 122 4.99 -52.21 -5.72
N PRO A 123 5.34 -53.52 -5.66
CA PRO A 123 5.64 -54.28 -6.88
C PRO A 123 4.42 -54.44 -7.80
N LEU A 124 3.20 -54.58 -7.24
CA LEU A 124 1.97 -54.64 -8.02
C LEU A 124 1.67 -53.30 -8.69
N ALA A 125 1.83 -52.17 -7.95
CA ALA A 125 1.69 -50.85 -8.48
C ALA A 125 2.66 -50.58 -9.65
N SER A 126 3.91 -50.96 -9.50
CA SER A 126 4.93 -50.85 -10.56
C SER A 126 4.59 -51.69 -11.79
N LEU A 127 4.10 -52.91 -11.60
CA LEU A 127 3.68 -53.78 -12.69
C LEU A 127 2.50 -53.15 -13.48
N ILE A 128 1.49 -52.67 -12.80
CA ILE A 128 0.32 -51.99 -13.41
C ILE A 128 0.76 -50.73 -14.13
N PHE A 129 1.63 -49.92 -13.52
CA PHE A 129 2.09 -48.67 -14.08
C PHE A 129 2.98 -48.82 -15.32
N LEU A 130 3.73 -49.94 -15.43
CA LEU A 130 4.49 -50.27 -16.64
C LEU A 130 3.58 -50.63 -17.83
N GLN A 131 2.33 -51.01 -17.60
CA GLN A 131 1.28 -51.29 -18.60
C GLN A 131 1.63 -52.34 -19.62
N ARG A 132 2.44 -53.35 -19.23
CA ARG A 132 2.86 -54.45 -20.10
C ARG A 132 2.18 -55.77 -19.78
N GLU A 133 1.50 -55.86 -18.63
CA GLU A 133 0.86 -57.11 -18.17
C GLU A 133 -0.61 -57.14 -18.71
N PRO A 134 -0.97 -58.18 -19.47
CA PRO A 134 -2.34 -58.29 -20.00
C PRO A 134 -3.36 -58.72 -18.94
N HIS A 135 -2.93 -59.41 -17.88
CA HIS A 135 -3.79 -59.96 -16.82
C HIS A 135 -3.37 -59.54 -15.41
N PRO A 136 -3.44 -58.25 -15.06
CA PRO A 136 -2.99 -57.75 -13.76
C PRO A 136 -3.78 -58.34 -12.58
N GLU A 137 -5.05 -58.70 -12.78
CA GLU A 137 -5.88 -59.34 -11.77
C GLU A 137 -5.34 -60.71 -11.33
N GLY A 138 -4.79 -61.51 -12.28
CA GLY A 138 -4.13 -62.76 -11.99
C GLY A 138 -2.87 -62.58 -11.13
N LYS A 139 -2.14 -61.50 -11.36
CA LYS A 139 -0.95 -61.14 -10.55
C LYS A 139 -1.31 -60.61 -9.17
N ALA A 140 -2.44 -59.93 -9.05
CA ALA A 140 -2.92 -59.34 -7.78
C ALA A 140 -3.16 -60.45 -6.71
N ARG A 141 -3.53 -61.67 -7.11
CA ARG A 141 -3.73 -62.81 -6.19
C ARG A 141 -2.51 -63.10 -5.31
N ALA A 142 -1.32 -62.89 -5.81
CA ALA A 142 -0.08 -63.12 -5.06
C ALA A 142 0.10 -62.15 -3.86
N PHE A 143 -0.63 -61.04 -3.88
CA PHE A 143 -0.57 -59.96 -2.86
C PHE A 143 -1.71 -60.03 -1.85
N VAL A 144 -2.66 -60.97 -2.02
CA VAL A 144 -3.75 -61.21 -1.06
C VAL A 144 -3.17 -61.89 0.19
N LYS A 145 -2.80 -61.04 1.19
CA LYS A 145 -2.18 -61.49 2.46
C LYS A 145 -2.55 -60.55 3.58
N GLY A 146 -2.71 -61.08 4.78
CA GLY A 146 -2.91 -60.27 6.00
C GLY A 146 -4.17 -59.40 5.94
N LYS A 147 -4.01 -58.10 5.81
CA LYS A 147 -5.11 -57.13 5.74
C LYS A 147 -5.72 -56.97 4.34
N ILE A 148 -5.10 -57.55 3.31
CA ILE A 148 -5.60 -57.55 1.94
C ILE A 148 -6.48 -58.76 1.74
N THR A 149 -7.80 -58.57 1.70
CA THR A 149 -8.80 -59.64 1.72
C THR A 149 -9.06 -60.26 0.37
N ASP A 150 -8.87 -59.51 -0.72
CA ASP A 150 -9.24 -59.90 -2.08
C ASP A 150 -8.39 -59.15 -3.14
N ASN A 151 -8.53 -59.56 -4.39
CA ASN A 151 -7.83 -58.99 -5.54
C ASN A 151 -8.17 -57.50 -5.73
N ASP A 152 -9.43 -57.11 -5.53
CA ASP A 152 -9.89 -55.73 -5.73
C ASP A 152 -9.25 -54.79 -4.71
N THR A 153 -9.10 -55.24 -3.47
CA THR A 153 -8.40 -54.53 -2.41
C THR A 153 -6.91 -54.34 -2.74
N ALA A 154 -6.27 -55.39 -3.31
CA ALA A 154 -4.87 -55.32 -3.76
C ALA A 154 -4.71 -54.31 -4.91
N ILE A 155 -5.61 -54.37 -5.91
CA ILE A 155 -5.59 -53.45 -7.06
C ILE A 155 -5.85 -52.01 -6.62
N ARG A 156 -6.83 -51.77 -5.76
CA ARG A 156 -7.12 -50.42 -5.22
C ARG A 156 -5.92 -49.86 -4.46
N GLY A 157 -5.27 -50.67 -3.64
CA GLY A 157 -4.04 -50.25 -2.95
C GLY A 157 -2.91 -49.93 -3.93
N ALA A 158 -2.74 -50.70 -5.00
CA ALA A 158 -1.80 -50.38 -6.07
C ALA A 158 -2.15 -49.10 -6.82
N GLN A 159 -3.45 -48.85 -7.10
CA GLN A 159 -3.92 -47.61 -7.69
C GLN A 159 -3.70 -46.40 -6.77
N ASP A 160 -3.85 -46.53 -5.44
CA ASP A 160 -3.53 -45.45 -4.48
C ASP A 160 -2.05 -45.06 -4.55
N ILE A 161 -1.14 -46.04 -4.72
CA ILE A 161 0.30 -45.80 -4.91
C ILE A 161 0.54 -45.07 -6.25
N ILE A 162 -0.08 -45.54 -7.34
CA ILE A 162 0.04 -44.90 -8.67
C ILE A 162 -0.51 -43.47 -8.63
N ALA A 163 -1.67 -43.24 -8.02
CA ALA A 163 -2.27 -41.92 -7.90
C ALA A 163 -1.36 -40.97 -7.14
N LYS A 164 -0.69 -41.42 -6.08
CA LYS A 164 0.32 -40.63 -5.37
C LYS A 164 1.52 -40.31 -6.24
N THR A 165 2.03 -41.31 -7.00
CA THR A 165 3.14 -41.09 -7.93
C THR A 165 2.82 -40.06 -8.99
N ILE A 166 1.61 -40.11 -9.57
CA ILE A 166 1.13 -39.09 -10.54
C ILE A 166 1.04 -37.70 -9.90
N ASN A 167 0.52 -37.58 -8.67
CA ASN A 167 0.43 -36.30 -7.96
C ASN A 167 1.82 -35.71 -7.64
N GLU A 168 2.83 -36.53 -7.46
CA GLU A 168 4.21 -36.13 -7.16
C GLU A 168 5.08 -35.96 -8.42
N ASP A 169 4.52 -36.28 -9.59
CA ASP A 169 5.19 -36.09 -10.88
C ASP A 169 5.23 -34.61 -11.27
N GLU A 170 6.43 -34.09 -11.49
CA GLU A 170 6.66 -32.66 -11.78
C GLU A 170 6.04 -32.23 -13.12
N GLN A 171 6.12 -33.14 -14.14
CA GLN A 171 5.55 -32.85 -15.46
C GLN A 171 4.02 -32.74 -15.37
N ALA A 172 3.39 -33.67 -14.65
CA ALA A 172 1.96 -33.63 -14.39
C ALA A 172 1.54 -32.33 -13.71
N ARG A 173 2.23 -31.93 -12.64
CA ARG A 173 1.94 -30.70 -11.93
C ARG A 173 2.15 -29.45 -12.81
N LYS A 174 3.22 -29.44 -13.59
CA LYS A 174 3.52 -28.34 -14.53
C LYS A 174 2.43 -28.20 -15.61
N GLU A 175 1.97 -29.29 -16.20
CA GLU A 175 0.90 -29.26 -17.21
C GLU A 175 -0.41 -28.74 -16.60
N ILE A 176 -0.84 -29.29 -15.46
CA ILE A 176 -2.07 -28.83 -14.81
C ILE A 176 -1.96 -27.37 -14.36
N ARG A 177 -0.83 -26.96 -13.77
CA ARG A 177 -0.59 -25.55 -13.41
C ARG A 177 -0.68 -24.62 -14.63
N ASN A 178 -0.23 -25.08 -15.79
CA ASN A 178 -0.30 -24.31 -17.02
C ASN A 178 -1.75 -24.13 -17.51
N ILE A 179 -2.58 -25.17 -17.40
CA ILE A 179 -4.02 -25.09 -17.69
C ILE A 179 -4.70 -24.10 -16.74
N TYR A 180 -4.43 -24.16 -15.44
CA TYR A 180 -4.96 -23.21 -14.46
C TYR A 180 -4.51 -21.78 -14.73
N ARG A 181 -3.25 -21.57 -15.07
CA ARG A 181 -2.69 -20.22 -15.37
C ARG A 181 -3.43 -19.51 -16.50
N HIS A 182 -3.87 -20.25 -17.51
CA HIS A 182 -4.48 -19.66 -18.70
C HIS A 182 -6.00 -19.75 -18.70
N GLY A 183 -6.56 -20.77 -18.08
CA GLY A 183 -7.99 -21.12 -18.18
C GLY A 183 -8.75 -21.16 -16.85
N ALA A 184 -8.12 -20.89 -15.71
CA ALA A 184 -8.85 -20.91 -14.43
C ALA A 184 -9.96 -19.88 -14.39
N ILE A 185 -11.08 -20.29 -13.81
CA ILE A 185 -12.30 -19.48 -13.61
C ILE A 185 -12.50 -19.33 -12.11
N ILE A 186 -12.74 -18.07 -11.66
CA ILE A 186 -13.24 -17.79 -10.34
C ILE A 186 -14.74 -17.77 -10.35
N THR A 187 -15.38 -18.45 -9.41
CA THR A 187 -16.83 -18.49 -9.25
C THR A 187 -17.20 -18.12 -7.82
N SER A 188 -18.29 -17.37 -7.67
CA SER A 188 -18.87 -17.02 -6.38
C SER A 188 -20.34 -17.37 -6.35
N LYS A 189 -20.79 -17.98 -5.26
CA LYS A 189 -22.20 -18.34 -5.04
C LYS A 189 -22.61 -17.98 -3.62
N VAL A 190 -23.82 -17.43 -3.47
CA VAL A 190 -24.40 -17.19 -2.16
C VAL A 190 -24.70 -18.51 -1.44
N LEU A 191 -24.45 -18.58 -0.16
CA LEU A 191 -24.91 -19.67 0.67
C LEU A 191 -26.42 -19.52 0.89
N SER A 192 -27.20 -20.56 0.58
CA SER A 192 -28.67 -20.50 0.54
C SER A 192 -29.36 -20.06 1.82
N LYS A 193 -28.70 -20.19 2.97
CA LYS A 193 -29.21 -19.77 4.28
C LYS A 193 -29.07 -18.25 4.52
N GLU A 194 -28.19 -17.59 3.80
CA GLU A 194 -27.80 -16.19 4.04
C GLU A 194 -28.37 -15.23 2.99
N LYS A 195 -29.05 -15.75 1.95
CA LYS A 195 -29.48 -14.98 0.78
C LYS A 195 -30.39 -13.80 1.10
N ASP A 196 -31.24 -13.97 2.08
CA ASP A 196 -32.30 -13.00 2.41
C ASP A 196 -31.90 -12.08 3.59
N GLU A 197 -30.69 -12.20 4.13
CA GLU A 197 -30.20 -11.31 5.18
C GLU A 197 -29.80 -9.94 4.60
N GLU A 198 -30.16 -8.88 5.31
CA GLU A 198 -29.82 -7.50 4.93
C GLU A 198 -28.30 -7.32 4.73
N LYS A 199 -27.50 -7.98 5.57
CA LYS A 199 -26.03 -7.98 5.44
C LYS A 199 -25.52 -8.61 4.15
N ALA A 200 -26.26 -9.56 3.56
CA ALA A 200 -25.87 -10.23 2.34
C ALA A 200 -26.07 -9.35 1.10
N GLN A 201 -26.99 -8.39 1.15
CA GLN A 201 -27.33 -7.55 0.01
C GLN A 201 -26.16 -6.73 -0.52
N LYS A 202 -25.20 -6.37 0.34
CA LYS A 202 -23.95 -5.69 -0.09
C LYS A 202 -23.08 -6.53 -1.03
N PHE A 203 -23.30 -7.88 -1.05
CA PHE A 203 -22.60 -8.81 -1.94
C PHE A 203 -23.49 -9.33 -3.07
N ALA A 204 -24.68 -8.74 -3.31
CA ALA A 204 -25.67 -9.22 -4.27
C ALA A 204 -25.09 -9.42 -5.68
N ASP A 205 -24.17 -8.57 -6.11
CA ASP A 205 -23.51 -8.65 -7.40
C ASP A 205 -22.67 -9.95 -7.56
N TYR A 206 -22.32 -10.61 -6.44
CA TYR A 206 -21.51 -11.84 -6.39
C TYR A 206 -22.31 -13.10 -6.01
N PHE A 207 -23.64 -13.05 -5.91
CA PHE A 207 -24.48 -14.19 -5.53
C PHE A 207 -24.44 -15.33 -6.54
N ASN A 208 -24.23 -15.02 -7.81
CA ASN A 208 -23.98 -15.98 -8.87
C ASN A 208 -23.05 -15.36 -9.91
N TYR A 209 -21.76 -15.36 -9.59
CA TYR A 209 -20.74 -14.67 -10.38
C TYR A 209 -19.70 -15.64 -10.91
N SER A 210 -19.23 -15.43 -12.14
CA SER A 210 -18.20 -16.23 -12.77
C SER A 210 -17.44 -15.41 -13.81
N GLU A 211 -16.11 -15.43 -13.73
CA GLU A 211 -15.23 -14.83 -14.75
C GLU A 211 -13.87 -15.56 -14.83
N PRO A 212 -13.12 -15.42 -15.94
CA PRO A 212 -11.73 -15.91 -15.99
C PRO A 212 -10.88 -15.23 -14.92
N LEU A 213 -10.16 -16.04 -14.12
CA LEU A 213 -9.35 -15.55 -13.00
C LEU A 213 -8.34 -14.47 -13.42
N LYS A 214 -7.73 -14.62 -14.60
CA LYS A 214 -6.76 -13.66 -15.17
C LYS A 214 -7.34 -12.27 -15.47
N HIS A 215 -8.67 -12.15 -15.55
CA HIS A 215 -9.38 -10.89 -15.81
C HIS A 215 -10.09 -10.34 -14.56
N CYS A 216 -10.07 -11.10 -13.46
CA CYS A 216 -10.65 -10.65 -12.20
C CYS A 216 -9.80 -9.53 -11.62
N SER A 217 -10.41 -8.35 -11.46
CA SER A 217 -9.73 -7.22 -10.81
C SER A 217 -9.52 -7.50 -9.32
N SER A 218 -8.46 -6.91 -8.75
CA SER A 218 -8.13 -7.05 -7.33
C SER A 218 -9.30 -6.68 -6.42
N PHE A 219 -10.02 -5.62 -6.77
CA PHE A 219 -11.20 -5.18 -6.03
C PHE A 219 -12.31 -6.25 -5.99
N ARG A 220 -12.69 -6.83 -7.15
CA ARG A 220 -13.73 -7.86 -7.20
C ARG A 220 -13.32 -9.12 -6.43
N LEU A 221 -12.05 -9.51 -6.57
CA LEU A 221 -11.52 -10.66 -5.85
C LEU A 221 -11.56 -10.43 -4.34
N LEU A 222 -11.12 -9.27 -3.86
CA LEU A 222 -11.16 -8.93 -2.43
C LEU A 222 -12.60 -8.82 -1.92
N ALA A 223 -13.53 -8.27 -2.71
CA ALA A 223 -14.95 -8.22 -2.36
C ALA A 223 -15.53 -9.63 -2.17
N MET A 224 -15.29 -10.54 -3.11
CA MET A 224 -15.74 -11.94 -3.00
C MET A 224 -15.10 -12.65 -1.79
N ARG A 225 -13.80 -12.43 -1.53
CA ARG A 225 -13.09 -13.01 -0.37
C ARG A 225 -13.60 -12.48 0.96
N ARG A 226 -13.98 -11.20 1.02
CA ARG A 226 -14.66 -10.64 2.20
C ARG A 226 -16.01 -11.30 2.42
N GLY A 227 -16.83 -11.45 1.36
CA GLY A 227 -18.11 -12.16 1.46
C GLY A 227 -17.95 -13.62 1.89
N GLU A 228 -16.87 -14.27 1.49
CA GLU A 228 -16.51 -15.62 1.94
C GLU A 228 -16.12 -15.65 3.43
N SER A 229 -15.29 -14.71 3.87
CA SER A 229 -14.88 -14.60 5.28
C SER A 229 -16.02 -14.24 6.22
N GLU A 230 -17.02 -13.50 5.73
CA GLU A 230 -18.27 -13.21 6.45
C GLU A 230 -19.28 -14.36 6.41
N GLY A 231 -18.95 -15.48 5.74
CA GLY A 231 -19.82 -16.67 5.66
C GLY A 231 -21.01 -16.52 4.72
N ILE A 232 -21.06 -15.49 3.88
CA ILE A 232 -22.16 -15.18 2.96
C ILE A 232 -21.95 -15.84 1.60
N LEU A 233 -20.71 -15.83 1.08
CA LEU A 233 -20.36 -16.36 -0.21
C LEU A 233 -19.55 -17.65 -0.07
N LYS A 234 -19.62 -18.51 -1.10
CA LYS A 234 -18.67 -19.58 -1.36
C LYS A 234 -17.91 -19.24 -2.62
N VAL A 235 -16.61 -19.06 -2.51
CA VAL A 235 -15.73 -18.71 -3.63
C VAL A 235 -14.86 -19.90 -3.99
N SER A 236 -14.78 -20.23 -5.28
CA SER A 236 -13.92 -21.31 -5.79
C SER A 236 -13.20 -20.88 -7.04
N VAL A 237 -11.98 -21.43 -7.20
CA VAL A 237 -11.14 -21.28 -8.39
C VAL A 237 -10.98 -22.65 -8.98
N SER A 238 -11.38 -22.85 -10.23
CA SER A 238 -11.30 -24.15 -10.91
C SER A 238 -10.93 -23.98 -12.38
N ALA A 239 -10.35 -25.02 -12.96
CA ALA A 239 -10.13 -25.11 -14.40
C ALA A 239 -11.05 -26.20 -15.00
N ASP A 240 -11.01 -26.39 -16.31
CA ASP A 240 -11.75 -27.43 -16.98
C ASP A 240 -11.21 -28.81 -16.63
N ASP A 241 -12.06 -29.65 -16.04
CA ASP A 241 -11.67 -30.99 -15.57
C ASP A 241 -11.37 -31.96 -16.75
N GLU A 242 -12.08 -31.80 -17.89
CA GLU A 242 -11.88 -32.67 -19.05
C GLU A 242 -10.54 -32.38 -19.73
N ASP A 243 -10.19 -31.08 -19.84
CA ASP A 243 -8.90 -30.63 -20.36
C ASP A 243 -7.74 -31.15 -19.48
N CYS A 244 -7.86 -30.98 -18.17
CA CYS A 244 -6.87 -31.48 -17.20
C CYS A 244 -6.68 -33.01 -17.32
N LEU A 245 -7.78 -33.80 -17.34
CA LEU A 245 -7.72 -35.25 -17.46
C LEU A 245 -7.18 -35.71 -18.82
N SER A 246 -7.52 -34.97 -19.90
CA SER A 246 -6.98 -35.27 -21.24
C SER A 246 -5.45 -35.16 -21.26
N HIS A 247 -4.89 -34.10 -20.66
CA HIS A 247 -3.45 -33.91 -20.56
C HIS A 247 -2.79 -34.98 -19.69
N LEU A 248 -3.33 -35.33 -18.53
CA LEU A 248 -2.81 -36.39 -17.68
C LEU A 248 -2.88 -37.77 -18.37
N ASN A 249 -3.99 -38.06 -19.03
CA ASN A 249 -4.14 -39.31 -19.79
C ASN A 249 -3.06 -39.45 -20.87
N ARG A 250 -2.75 -38.37 -21.59
CA ARG A 250 -1.68 -38.35 -22.60
C ARG A 250 -0.30 -38.63 -22.02
N LEU A 251 -0.04 -38.14 -20.77
CA LEU A 251 1.25 -38.39 -20.09
C LEU A 251 1.40 -39.84 -19.61
N PHE A 252 0.34 -40.41 -19.04
CA PHE A 252 0.47 -41.63 -18.26
C PHE A 252 -0.12 -42.86 -18.91
N ILE A 253 -1.02 -42.76 -19.89
CA ILE A 253 -1.65 -43.94 -20.51
C ILE A 253 -0.91 -44.33 -21.78
N LYS A 254 -0.49 -45.63 -21.82
CA LYS A 254 0.28 -46.20 -22.94
C LYS A 254 -0.49 -47.36 -23.58
N GLY A 255 -1.32 -47.02 -24.58
CA GLY A 255 -2.06 -48.04 -25.33
C GLY A 255 -3.42 -48.42 -24.72
N GLN A 256 -3.91 -49.63 -25.00
CA GLN A 256 -5.20 -50.17 -24.58
C GLN A 256 -5.02 -51.54 -23.88
N GLY A 257 -5.88 -51.86 -22.91
CA GLY A 257 -5.85 -53.11 -22.18
C GLY A 257 -6.17 -52.96 -20.68
N ALA A 258 -6.05 -54.03 -19.93
CA ALA A 258 -6.43 -54.06 -18.51
C ALA A 258 -5.57 -53.13 -17.65
N CYS A 259 -4.25 -53.13 -17.79
CA CYS A 259 -3.37 -52.22 -17.05
C CYS A 259 -3.60 -50.74 -17.42
N PRO A 260 -3.66 -50.30 -18.70
CA PRO A 260 -4.05 -48.95 -19.08
C PRO A 260 -5.37 -48.49 -18.45
N ASN A 261 -6.40 -49.35 -18.39
CA ASN A 261 -7.67 -49.01 -17.73
C ASN A 261 -7.51 -48.78 -16.21
N LEU A 262 -6.69 -49.60 -15.54
CA LEU A 262 -6.40 -49.40 -14.10
C LEU A 262 -5.59 -48.12 -13.86
N VAL A 263 -4.64 -47.78 -14.73
CA VAL A 263 -3.90 -46.55 -14.68
C VAL A 263 -4.82 -45.35 -14.94
N HIS A 264 -5.77 -45.46 -15.88
CA HIS A 264 -6.78 -44.41 -16.11
C HIS A 264 -7.60 -44.15 -14.85
N GLY A 265 -8.08 -45.17 -14.15
CA GLY A 265 -8.74 -44.98 -12.85
C GLY A 265 -7.85 -44.33 -11.79
N ALA A 266 -6.56 -44.64 -11.78
CA ALA A 266 -5.59 -44.02 -10.88
C ALA A 266 -5.32 -42.54 -11.25
N VAL A 267 -5.31 -42.18 -12.55
CA VAL A 267 -5.22 -40.82 -13.05
C VAL A 267 -6.41 -39.99 -12.60
N GLU A 268 -7.62 -40.53 -12.76
CA GLU A 268 -8.86 -39.84 -12.30
C GLU A 268 -8.85 -39.60 -10.79
N ASP A 269 -8.42 -40.62 -9.99
CA ASP A 269 -8.32 -40.49 -8.55
C ASP A 269 -7.23 -39.45 -8.16
N ALA A 270 -6.06 -39.52 -8.80
CA ALA A 270 -4.97 -38.56 -8.60
C ALA A 270 -5.43 -37.13 -8.88
N PHE A 271 -6.14 -36.92 -9.98
CA PHE A 271 -6.66 -35.60 -10.32
C PHE A 271 -7.71 -35.13 -9.32
N LYS A 272 -8.80 -35.88 -9.16
CA LYS A 272 -9.97 -35.45 -8.35
C LYS A 272 -9.63 -35.28 -6.87
N ARG A 273 -8.80 -36.14 -6.31
CA ARG A 273 -8.51 -36.19 -4.87
C ARG A 273 -7.24 -35.45 -4.46
N LEU A 274 -6.25 -35.30 -5.33
CA LEU A 274 -4.94 -34.77 -4.96
C LEU A 274 -4.55 -33.53 -5.76
N LEU A 275 -4.48 -33.61 -7.10
CA LEU A 275 -3.99 -32.50 -7.94
C LEU A 275 -4.97 -31.33 -7.96
N LYS A 276 -6.25 -31.57 -8.25
CA LYS A 276 -7.28 -30.51 -8.34
C LYS A 276 -7.37 -29.68 -7.05
N PRO A 277 -7.56 -30.25 -5.84
CA PRO A 277 -7.61 -29.47 -4.61
C PRO A 277 -6.30 -28.71 -4.33
N SER A 278 -5.16 -29.31 -4.71
CA SER A 278 -3.85 -28.66 -4.57
C SER A 278 -3.73 -27.43 -5.47
N MET A 279 -4.13 -27.53 -6.74
CA MET A 279 -4.10 -26.41 -7.71
C MET A 279 -5.14 -25.34 -7.38
N GLU A 280 -6.36 -25.73 -7.00
CA GLU A 280 -7.39 -24.79 -6.55
C GLU A 280 -6.90 -23.95 -5.35
N THR A 281 -6.24 -24.58 -4.38
CA THR A 281 -5.65 -23.89 -3.23
C THR A 281 -4.48 -22.99 -3.65
N GLU A 282 -3.58 -23.48 -4.52
CA GLU A 282 -2.43 -22.73 -5.03
C GLU A 282 -2.90 -21.45 -5.75
N PHE A 283 -3.81 -21.57 -6.73
CA PHE A 283 -4.29 -20.43 -7.51
C PHE A 283 -5.21 -19.49 -6.71
N SER A 284 -5.96 -20.04 -5.75
CA SER A 284 -6.74 -19.24 -4.79
C SER A 284 -5.84 -18.36 -3.93
N SER A 285 -4.75 -18.92 -3.39
CA SER A 285 -3.79 -18.18 -2.56
C SER A 285 -2.99 -17.17 -3.38
N LEU A 286 -2.45 -17.60 -4.54
CA LEU A 286 -1.67 -16.74 -5.43
C LEU A 286 -2.47 -15.53 -5.92
N SER A 287 -3.73 -15.76 -6.35
CA SER A 287 -4.59 -14.66 -6.81
C SER A 287 -4.94 -13.68 -5.69
N LYS A 288 -5.18 -14.19 -4.46
CA LYS A 288 -5.41 -13.34 -3.28
C LYS A 288 -4.18 -12.50 -2.94
N GLU A 289 -2.99 -13.11 -2.95
CA GLU A 289 -1.72 -12.43 -2.68
C GLU A 289 -1.49 -11.28 -3.66
N GLN A 290 -1.61 -11.54 -4.96
CA GLN A 290 -1.48 -10.52 -6.01
C GLN A 290 -2.52 -9.41 -5.89
N ALA A 291 -3.76 -9.75 -5.50
CA ALA A 291 -4.79 -8.74 -5.28
C ALA A 291 -4.50 -7.87 -4.05
N CYS A 292 -3.95 -8.47 -2.98
CA CYS A 292 -3.53 -7.74 -1.78
C CYS A 292 -2.37 -6.78 -2.10
N GLU A 293 -1.34 -7.21 -2.82
CA GLU A 293 -0.21 -6.37 -3.22
C GLU A 293 -0.68 -5.13 -3.98
N ARG A 294 -1.51 -5.32 -5.02
CA ARG A 294 -2.05 -4.19 -5.81
C ARG A 294 -2.91 -3.25 -4.97
N ALA A 295 -3.74 -3.79 -4.07
CA ALA A 295 -4.56 -2.97 -3.18
C ALA A 295 -3.69 -2.15 -2.22
N ILE A 296 -2.62 -2.74 -1.67
CA ILE A 296 -1.67 -2.06 -0.79
C ILE A 296 -0.97 -0.92 -1.53
N ASP A 297 -0.60 -1.09 -2.80
CA ASP A 297 -0.01 -0.01 -3.61
C ASP A 297 -0.98 1.17 -3.76
N VAL A 298 -2.26 0.91 -4.08
CA VAL A 298 -3.30 1.96 -4.14
C VAL A 298 -3.45 2.66 -2.78
N PHE A 299 -3.45 1.91 -1.67
CA PHE A 299 -3.55 2.49 -0.33
C PHE A 299 -2.34 3.36 0.01
N ALA A 300 -1.14 2.95 -0.41
CA ALA A 300 0.09 3.74 -0.26
C ALA A 300 0.02 5.05 -1.05
N ASP A 301 -0.51 5.02 -2.27
CA ASP A 301 -0.69 6.20 -3.10
C ASP A 301 -1.75 7.15 -2.51
N ASN A 302 -2.86 6.62 -2.00
CA ASN A 302 -3.87 7.42 -1.30
C ASN A 302 -3.29 8.08 -0.05
N LEU A 303 -2.54 7.34 0.78
CA LEU A 303 -1.85 7.90 1.93
C LEU A 303 -0.86 9.00 1.54
N ARG A 304 -0.08 8.78 0.48
CA ARG A 304 0.86 9.79 -0.05
C ARG A 304 0.14 11.10 -0.39
N GLN A 305 -1.01 11.01 -1.05
CA GLN A 305 -1.80 12.17 -1.42
C GLN A 305 -2.35 12.92 -0.20
N LEU A 306 -2.83 12.19 0.82
CA LEU A 306 -3.27 12.79 2.09
C LEU A 306 -2.13 13.51 2.80
N LEU A 307 -0.96 12.88 2.92
CA LEU A 307 0.20 13.46 3.60
C LEU A 307 0.78 14.68 2.86
N LEU A 308 0.72 14.67 1.53
CA LEU A 308 1.22 15.76 0.68
C LEU A 308 0.12 16.76 0.29
N ALA A 309 -1.05 16.71 0.92
CA ALA A 309 -2.09 17.71 0.69
C ALA A 309 -1.57 19.12 1.04
N PRO A 310 -2.05 20.17 0.32
CA PRO A 310 -1.61 21.52 0.51
C PRO A 310 -1.83 22.03 1.94
N PRO A 311 -0.80 22.53 2.65
CA PRO A 311 -0.97 23.13 3.96
C PRO A 311 -1.45 24.59 3.84
N LEU A 312 -2.30 25.01 4.78
CA LEU A 312 -2.67 26.43 4.93
C LEU A 312 -1.51 27.26 5.50
N GLY A 313 -0.62 26.60 6.27
CA GLY A 313 0.47 27.24 6.97
C GLY A 313 0.09 27.82 8.34
N PRO A 314 0.94 28.69 8.93
CA PRO A 314 0.81 29.18 10.29
C PRO A 314 -0.25 30.30 10.40
N LYS A 315 -1.53 29.94 10.35
CA LYS A 315 -2.67 30.82 10.53
C LYS A 315 -3.46 30.47 11.79
N ARG A 316 -4.27 31.40 12.28
CA ARG A 316 -5.22 31.16 13.37
C ARG A 316 -6.45 30.47 12.82
N VAL A 317 -6.75 29.29 13.32
CA VAL A 317 -7.76 28.39 12.77
C VAL A 317 -8.85 28.09 13.79
N LEU A 318 -10.11 28.18 13.36
CA LEU A 318 -11.25 27.61 14.08
C LEU A 318 -11.46 26.18 13.58
N GLY A 319 -11.20 25.16 14.41
CA GLY A 319 -11.47 23.77 14.10
C GLY A 319 -12.87 23.38 14.55
N VAL A 320 -13.64 22.74 13.65
CA VAL A 320 -15.01 22.29 13.94
C VAL A 320 -15.12 20.81 13.69
N ASP A 321 -15.49 20.04 14.71
CA ASP A 321 -15.87 18.63 14.64
C ASP A 321 -17.41 18.55 14.63
N PRO A 322 -18.05 18.29 13.46
CA PRO A 322 -19.49 18.35 13.29
C PRO A 322 -20.22 17.23 14.05
N GLY A 323 -21.45 17.48 14.51
CA GLY A 323 -22.26 16.44 15.12
C GLY A 323 -23.69 16.88 15.43
N PHE A 324 -24.67 16.03 15.13
CA PHE A 324 -26.09 16.29 15.40
C PHE A 324 -26.44 16.20 16.89
N ARG A 325 -26.32 15.01 17.48
CA ARG A 325 -26.79 14.77 18.87
C ARG A 325 -25.93 15.41 19.93
N THR A 326 -24.63 15.34 19.80
CA THR A 326 -23.67 15.87 20.78
C THR A 326 -23.34 17.35 20.56
N GLY A 327 -23.82 17.95 19.47
CA GLY A 327 -23.43 19.28 19.00
C GLY A 327 -22.08 19.29 18.32
N CYS A 328 -21.75 20.41 17.65
CA CYS A 328 -20.46 20.63 17.02
C CYS A 328 -19.45 21.11 18.06
N LYS A 329 -18.28 20.48 18.13
CA LYS A 329 -17.18 20.90 18.99
C LYS A 329 -16.34 21.89 18.22
N VAL A 330 -16.12 23.04 18.82
CA VAL A 330 -15.42 24.16 18.18
C VAL A 330 -14.20 24.52 19.00
N VAL A 331 -13.05 24.64 18.36
CA VAL A 331 -11.78 25.01 19.01
C VAL A 331 -11.10 26.18 18.28
N CYS A 332 -10.54 27.10 19.03
CA CYS A 332 -9.72 28.19 18.51
C CYS A 332 -8.25 27.84 18.65
N LEU A 333 -7.50 27.84 17.57
CA LEU A 333 -6.06 27.56 17.53
C LEU A 333 -5.28 28.80 17.15
N ASP A 334 -4.10 28.98 17.78
CA ASP A 334 -3.13 29.97 17.35
C ASP A 334 -2.36 29.54 16.08
N ALA A 335 -1.50 30.41 15.56
CA ALA A 335 -0.69 30.14 14.38
C ALA A 335 0.33 28.99 14.56
N GLN A 336 0.55 28.50 15.78
CA GLN A 336 1.38 27.35 16.11
C GLN A 336 0.54 26.09 16.35
N GLY A 337 -0.79 26.18 16.28
CA GLY A 337 -1.71 25.08 16.54
C GLY A 337 -1.94 24.79 18.02
N ASN A 338 -1.63 25.73 18.91
CA ASN A 338 -1.95 25.61 20.34
C ASN A 338 -3.43 25.95 20.55
N LEU A 339 -4.09 25.21 21.45
CA LEU A 339 -5.47 25.45 21.84
C LEU A 339 -5.57 26.74 22.68
N LEU A 340 -6.37 27.69 22.22
CA LEU A 340 -6.66 28.95 22.93
C LEU A 340 -8.00 28.87 23.66
N HIS A 341 -9.00 28.27 23.04
CA HIS A 341 -10.37 28.21 23.57
C HIS A 341 -11.15 27.08 22.90
N HIS A 342 -12.17 26.54 23.58
CA HIS A 342 -13.10 25.59 23.01
C HIS A 342 -14.51 25.79 23.53
N GLU A 343 -15.52 25.48 22.71
CA GLU A 343 -16.95 25.50 23.05
C GLU A 343 -17.70 24.38 22.31
N VAL A 344 -18.94 24.12 22.72
CA VAL A 344 -19.87 23.24 22.02
C VAL A 344 -21.06 24.06 21.57
N ILE A 345 -21.29 24.09 20.26
CA ILE A 345 -22.45 24.77 19.65
C ILE A 345 -23.46 23.73 19.15
N LYS A 346 -24.75 24.10 19.10
CA LYS A 346 -25.83 23.18 18.69
C LYS A 346 -26.74 23.79 17.62
N PRO A 347 -26.19 24.14 16.44
CA PRO A 347 -26.98 24.79 15.38
C PRO A 347 -27.98 23.84 14.71
N HIS A 348 -27.81 22.51 14.85
CA HIS A 348 -28.56 21.46 14.15
C HIS A 348 -29.60 20.78 15.03
N PRO A 349 -30.57 20.05 14.45
CA PRO A 349 -31.49 19.19 15.20
C PRO A 349 -30.71 18.19 16.09
N PRO A 350 -31.26 17.81 17.27
CA PRO A 350 -32.61 18.12 17.76
C PRO A 350 -32.72 19.49 18.48
N VAL A 351 -31.62 20.16 18.80
CA VAL A 351 -31.67 21.42 19.61
C VAL A 351 -32.02 22.62 18.74
N ASN A 352 -31.40 22.74 17.56
CA ASN A 352 -31.68 23.77 16.55
C ASN A 352 -31.48 25.22 17.06
N ASP A 353 -30.45 25.46 17.90
CA ASP A 353 -30.09 26.78 18.38
C ASP A 353 -29.19 27.53 17.39
N TYR A 354 -29.73 27.86 16.23
CA TYR A 354 -28.98 28.58 15.19
C TYR A 354 -28.47 29.94 15.65
N SER A 355 -29.36 30.75 16.31
CA SER A 355 -29.04 32.11 16.71
C SER A 355 -28.00 32.18 17.83
N GLY A 356 -28.06 31.28 18.81
CA GLY A 356 -27.06 31.18 19.89
C GLY A 356 -25.71 30.75 19.35
N ALA A 357 -25.71 29.70 18.53
CA ALA A 357 -24.49 29.19 17.90
C ALA A 357 -23.82 30.23 16.99
N ALA A 358 -24.61 31.01 16.21
CA ALA A 358 -24.10 32.08 15.36
C ALA A 358 -23.33 33.13 16.17
N LYS A 359 -23.95 33.64 17.24
CA LYS A 359 -23.30 34.62 18.13
C LYS A 359 -22.02 34.12 18.77
N GLN A 360 -22.00 32.82 19.17
CA GLN A 360 -20.82 32.19 19.77
C GLN A 360 -19.69 32.13 18.73
N VAL A 361 -19.96 31.68 17.52
CA VAL A 361 -18.93 31.57 16.45
C VAL A 361 -18.42 32.93 16.05
N GLU A 362 -19.31 33.92 15.79
CA GLU A 362 -18.92 35.29 15.43
C GLU A 362 -18.05 35.91 16.51
N LYS A 363 -18.40 35.71 17.79
CA LYS A 363 -17.60 36.15 18.91
C LYS A 363 -16.22 35.52 18.94
N MET A 364 -16.14 34.17 18.81
CA MET A 364 -14.86 33.44 18.79
C MET A 364 -13.97 33.92 17.63
N VAL A 365 -14.53 34.08 16.44
CA VAL A 365 -13.78 34.54 15.25
C VAL A 365 -13.19 35.91 15.51
N LYS A 366 -13.96 36.84 16.11
CA LYS A 366 -13.50 38.17 16.44
C LYS A 366 -12.48 38.20 17.58
N ASP A 367 -12.79 37.55 18.72
CA ASP A 367 -11.96 37.63 19.93
C ASP A 367 -10.59 36.97 19.72
N TYR A 368 -10.53 35.86 18.95
CA TYR A 368 -9.30 35.14 18.67
C TYR A 368 -8.69 35.46 17.32
N GLN A 369 -9.26 36.41 16.55
CA GLN A 369 -8.77 36.86 15.24
C GLN A 369 -8.55 35.68 14.30
N ILE A 370 -9.55 34.82 14.14
CA ILE A 370 -9.51 33.65 13.31
C ILE A 370 -9.44 34.01 11.82
N GLU A 371 -8.50 33.41 11.09
CA GLU A 371 -8.26 33.67 9.66
C GLU A 371 -8.87 32.60 8.76
N ALA A 372 -9.09 31.38 9.30
CA ALA A 372 -9.67 30.26 8.56
C ALA A 372 -10.48 29.33 9.48
N ILE A 373 -11.47 28.65 8.89
CA ILE A 373 -12.30 27.64 9.57
C ILE A 373 -12.09 26.29 8.91
N ALA A 374 -11.76 25.28 9.71
CA ALA A 374 -11.64 23.88 9.31
C ALA A 374 -12.84 23.09 9.79
N ILE A 375 -13.61 22.49 8.89
CA ILE A 375 -14.78 21.67 9.20
C ILE A 375 -14.45 20.22 8.88
N GLY A 376 -14.61 19.30 9.83
CA GLY A 376 -14.46 17.85 9.56
C GLY A 376 -15.47 17.35 8.53
N ASN A 377 -15.09 16.41 7.68
CA ASN A 377 -15.93 15.87 6.60
C ASN A 377 -16.87 14.74 7.03
N GLY A 378 -17.06 14.50 8.32
CA GLY A 378 -17.93 13.46 8.84
C GLY A 378 -19.41 13.84 8.89
N THR A 379 -20.13 13.17 9.82
CA THR A 379 -21.56 13.39 10.01
C THR A 379 -21.89 14.87 10.32
N ALA A 380 -22.90 15.44 9.67
CA ALA A 380 -23.31 16.86 9.76
C ALA A 380 -22.30 17.87 9.20
N SER A 381 -21.30 17.46 8.46
CA SER A 381 -20.30 18.36 7.85
C SER A 381 -20.93 19.40 6.96
N ARG A 382 -21.87 19.02 6.13
CA ARG A 382 -22.54 19.89 5.17
C ARG A 382 -23.42 20.92 5.87
N GLU A 383 -24.28 20.48 6.77
CA GLU A 383 -25.16 21.36 7.54
C GLU A 383 -24.32 22.36 8.35
N THR A 384 -23.17 21.93 8.85
CA THR A 384 -22.23 22.81 9.54
C THR A 384 -21.57 23.80 8.58
N SER A 385 -21.21 23.36 7.38
CA SER A 385 -20.67 24.23 6.33
C SER A 385 -21.71 25.28 5.91
N ASP A 386 -22.96 24.88 5.65
CA ASP A 386 -24.06 25.79 5.32
C ASP A 386 -24.33 26.77 6.47
N PHE A 387 -24.26 26.31 7.71
CA PHE A 387 -24.39 27.17 8.89
C PHE A 387 -23.28 28.22 8.92
N ILE A 388 -22.01 27.84 8.76
CA ILE A 388 -20.86 28.76 8.79
C ILE A 388 -20.93 29.79 7.63
N HIS A 389 -21.29 29.35 6.42
CA HIS A 389 -21.43 30.26 5.27
C HIS A 389 -22.58 31.27 5.43
N GLY A 390 -23.58 30.94 6.26
CA GLY A 390 -24.67 31.87 6.61
C GLY A 390 -24.30 32.94 7.61
N LEU A 391 -23.09 32.87 8.23
CA LEU A 391 -22.65 33.87 9.23
C LEU A 391 -21.96 35.08 8.60
N GLN A 392 -21.96 36.18 9.32
CA GLN A 392 -21.28 37.42 8.92
C GLN A 392 -20.12 37.74 9.85
N PHE A 393 -18.92 37.72 9.31
CA PHE A 393 -17.71 38.03 10.06
C PHE A 393 -17.27 39.49 9.81
N ASP A 394 -16.56 40.09 10.76
CA ASP A 394 -16.04 41.46 10.67
C ASP A 394 -14.82 41.59 9.74
N HIS A 395 -14.23 40.45 9.33
CA HIS A 395 -13.12 40.35 8.38
C HIS A 395 -13.27 39.07 7.51
N PRO A 396 -12.55 38.97 6.38
CA PRO A 396 -12.61 37.81 5.52
C PRO A 396 -12.08 36.58 6.22
N VAL A 397 -12.88 35.48 6.28
CA VAL A 397 -12.52 34.19 6.85
C VAL A 397 -12.76 33.13 5.79
N GLN A 398 -11.75 32.34 5.50
CA GLN A 398 -11.84 31.24 4.53
C GLN A 398 -12.33 29.97 5.23
N THR A 399 -13.25 29.24 4.61
CA THR A 399 -13.79 27.99 5.16
C THR A 399 -13.32 26.81 4.31
N PHE A 400 -12.90 25.72 4.97
CA PHE A 400 -12.37 24.51 4.34
C PHE A 400 -12.99 23.28 4.98
N VAL A 401 -13.35 22.29 4.13
CA VAL A 401 -13.69 20.94 4.60
C VAL A 401 -12.42 20.11 4.64
N VAL A 402 -12.17 19.44 5.76
CA VAL A 402 -10.95 18.70 6.06
C VAL A 402 -11.30 17.26 6.39
N SER A 403 -10.54 16.29 5.87
CA SER A 403 -10.72 14.89 6.24
C SER A 403 -10.50 14.67 7.75
N GLU A 404 -11.45 14.01 8.39
CA GLU A 404 -11.36 13.63 9.81
C GLU A 404 -10.88 12.18 10.02
N ASP A 405 -10.50 11.46 8.96
CA ASP A 405 -10.02 10.09 9.03
C ASP A 405 -8.91 9.90 10.05
N GLY A 406 -9.10 8.98 11.00
CA GLY A 406 -8.17 8.76 12.10
C GLY A 406 -8.14 9.85 13.18
N ALA A 407 -8.96 10.91 13.12
CA ALA A 407 -9.00 11.93 14.18
C ALA A 407 -9.48 11.34 15.52
N SER A 408 -10.43 10.42 15.49
CA SER A 408 -10.88 9.65 16.65
C SER A 408 -9.78 8.78 17.25
N VAL A 409 -8.92 8.18 16.41
CA VAL A 409 -7.77 7.39 16.87
C VAL A 409 -6.74 8.30 17.53
N TYR A 410 -6.41 9.44 16.92
CA TYR A 410 -5.53 10.43 17.55
C TYR A 410 -6.09 10.88 18.89
N SER A 411 -7.35 11.28 18.97
CA SER A 411 -7.96 11.84 20.19
C SER A 411 -7.90 10.88 21.39
N ALA A 412 -7.96 9.56 21.14
CA ALA A 412 -7.83 8.51 22.14
C ALA A 412 -6.37 8.08 22.42
N SER A 413 -5.40 8.54 21.62
CA SER A 413 -3.99 8.12 21.71
C SER A 413 -3.29 8.66 22.98
N GLU A 414 -2.17 8.02 23.33
CA GLU A 414 -1.27 8.52 24.38
C GLU A 414 -0.72 9.91 24.01
N THR A 415 -0.33 10.10 22.77
CA THR A 415 0.16 11.38 22.23
C THR A 415 -0.83 12.52 22.48
N ALA A 416 -2.11 12.31 22.19
CA ALA A 416 -3.12 13.34 22.40
C ALA A 416 -3.36 13.62 23.89
N ARG A 417 -3.23 12.60 24.76
CA ARG A 417 -3.28 12.78 26.22
C ARG A 417 -2.08 13.55 26.77
N GLU A 418 -0.88 13.32 26.21
CA GLU A 418 0.31 14.09 26.56
C GLU A 418 0.21 15.56 26.12
N GLU A 419 -0.31 15.80 24.89
CA GLU A 419 -0.46 17.16 24.35
C GLU A 419 -1.57 17.95 25.06
N PHE A 420 -2.67 17.28 25.44
CA PHE A 420 -3.87 17.88 26.04
C PHE A 420 -4.37 17.08 27.23
N PRO A 421 -3.64 17.06 28.36
CA PRO A 421 -3.97 16.20 29.50
C PRO A 421 -5.30 16.56 30.20
N HIS A 422 -5.76 17.80 30.05
CA HIS A 422 -6.96 18.32 30.72
C HIS A 422 -8.19 18.35 29.79
N GLU A 423 -8.02 18.08 28.51
CA GLU A 423 -9.09 18.13 27.51
C GLU A 423 -9.72 16.75 27.30
N ASP A 424 -11.00 16.73 26.97
CA ASP A 424 -11.67 15.48 26.61
C ASP A 424 -11.34 15.02 25.17
N VAL A 425 -11.77 13.80 24.87
CA VAL A 425 -11.49 13.15 23.57
C VAL A 425 -12.10 13.93 22.39
N THR A 426 -13.21 14.63 22.59
CA THR A 426 -13.91 15.33 21.51
C THR A 426 -13.21 16.65 21.17
N VAL A 427 -12.70 17.36 22.20
CA VAL A 427 -11.89 18.57 22.01
C VAL A 427 -10.59 18.23 21.28
N ARG A 428 -9.91 17.14 21.67
CA ARG A 428 -8.70 16.68 20.99
C ARG A 428 -8.95 16.35 19.51
N GLY A 429 -10.12 15.76 19.19
CA GLY A 429 -10.56 15.51 17.81
C GLY A 429 -10.68 16.79 17.00
N ALA A 430 -11.37 17.79 17.52
CA ALA A 430 -11.54 19.10 16.86
C ALA A 430 -10.19 19.83 16.68
N VAL A 431 -9.28 19.74 17.67
CA VAL A 431 -7.90 20.26 17.54
C VAL A 431 -7.17 19.59 16.38
N SER A 432 -7.27 18.27 16.24
CA SER A 432 -6.65 17.54 15.12
C SER A 432 -7.19 17.99 13.77
N ILE A 433 -8.50 18.20 13.64
CA ILE A 433 -9.13 18.73 12.42
C ILE A 433 -8.54 20.10 12.05
N GLY A 434 -8.47 21.02 13.01
CA GLY A 434 -7.86 22.34 12.78
C GLY A 434 -6.39 22.28 12.38
N ARG A 435 -5.59 21.46 13.06
CA ARG A 435 -4.16 21.26 12.76
C ARG A 435 -3.90 20.62 11.40
N ARG A 436 -4.79 19.73 10.94
CA ARG A 436 -4.67 19.13 9.59
C ARG A 436 -4.84 20.17 8.49
N LEU A 437 -5.66 21.20 8.69
CA LEU A 437 -5.72 22.31 7.76
C LEU A 437 -4.40 23.09 7.75
N MET A 438 -3.78 23.29 8.91
CA MET A 438 -2.51 24.00 9.03
C MET A 438 -1.36 23.22 8.38
N ASP A 439 -1.18 21.95 8.70
CA ASP A 439 -0.21 21.03 8.07
C ASP A 439 -0.66 19.58 8.21
N PRO A 440 -1.22 18.98 7.13
CA PRO A 440 -1.68 17.60 7.13
C PRO A 440 -0.58 16.59 7.51
N LEU A 441 0.63 16.77 6.95
CA LEU A 441 1.77 15.88 7.20
C LEU A 441 2.15 15.88 8.69
N ALA A 442 2.32 17.06 9.28
CA ALA A 442 2.74 17.21 10.67
C ALA A 442 1.75 16.61 11.66
N GLU A 443 0.46 16.60 11.34
CA GLU A 443 -0.58 16.06 12.21
C GLU A 443 -0.78 14.55 11.99
N LEU A 444 -0.89 14.09 10.74
CA LEU A 444 -1.18 12.69 10.41
C LEU A 444 -0.08 11.72 10.84
N VAL A 445 1.17 12.14 10.90
CA VAL A 445 2.28 11.28 11.37
C VAL A 445 2.21 10.95 12.87
N LYS A 446 1.32 11.56 13.63
CA LYS A 446 1.12 11.28 15.05
C LYS A 446 0.34 9.99 15.34
N ILE A 447 -0.31 9.44 14.34
CA ILE A 447 -1.09 8.20 14.42
C ILE A 447 -0.47 7.10 13.56
N ASP A 448 -0.79 5.85 13.89
CA ASP A 448 -0.37 4.71 13.06
C ASP A 448 -0.98 4.88 11.65
N PRO A 449 -0.19 4.84 10.57
CA PRO A 449 -0.68 4.99 9.21
C PRO A 449 -1.81 4.03 8.84
N LYS A 450 -1.86 2.82 9.43
CA LYS A 450 -2.97 1.88 9.27
C LYS A 450 -4.31 2.38 9.84
N SER A 451 -4.28 3.36 10.71
CA SER A 451 -5.49 3.96 11.30
C SER A 451 -6.06 5.09 10.45
N ILE A 452 -5.38 5.46 9.38
CA ILE A 452 -5.88 6.42 8.38
C ILE A 452 -6.70 5.65 7.35
N GLY A 453 -7.90 6.11 7.05
CA GLY A 453 -8.77 5.53 6.03
C GLY A 453 -8.21 5.78 4.64
N VAL A 454 -7.56 4.79 4.04
CA VAL A 454 -6.92 4.90 2.70
C VAL A 454 -7.52 3.96 1.67
N GLY A 455 -8.51 3.13 2.06
CA GLY A 455 -9.21 2.27 1.13
C GLY A 455 -10.18 1.27 1.74
N GLN A 456 -11.19 0.89 0.97
CA GLN A 456 -12.32 0.07 1.43
C GLN A 456 -11.93 -1.32 1.95
N TYR A 457 -10.88 -1.95 1.37
CA TYR A 457 -10.42 -3.31 1.73
C TYR A 457 -9.13 -3.29 2.55
N GLN A 458 -8.82 -2.19 3.21
CA GLN A 458 -7.60 -2.03 4.01
C GLN A 458 -7.44 -3.10 5.09
N HIS A 459 -8.54 -3.59 5.67
CA HIS A 459 -8.53 -4.61 6.71
C HIS A 459 -8.51 -6.05 6.17
N ASP A 460 -8.66 -6.27 4.86
CA ASP A 460 -8.73 -7.59 4.23
C ASP A 460 -7.38 -8.06 3.63
N VAL A 461 -6.41 -7.15 3.55
CA VAL A 461 -5.06 -7.43 3.05
C VAL A 461 -4.13 -7.87 4.18
N ASP A 462 -2.93 -8.37 3.84
CA ASP A 462 -1.91 -8.68 4.85
C ASP A 462 -1.52 -7.43 5.64
N GLN A 463 -1.73 -7.48 6.97
CA GLN A 463 -1.54 -6.33 7.85
C GLN A 463 -0.06 -5.97 8.10
N ASN A 464 0.86 -6.91 7.91
CA ASN A 464 2.30 -6.66 8.07
C ASN A 464 2.86 -5.99 6.82
N GLU A 465 2.51 -6.50 5.64
CA GLU A 465 2.90 -5.87 4.36
C GLU A 465 2.26 -4.48 4.22
N LEU A 466 1.00 -4.33 4.58
CA LEU A 466 0.32 -3.03 4.62
C LEU A 466 1.11 -2.04 5.50
N LYS A 467 1.41 -2.42 6.74
CA LYS A 467 2.15 -1.55 7.66
C LYS A 467 3.51 -1.14 7.09
N LYS A 468 4.27 -2.10 6.60
CA LYS A 468 5.58 -1.86 6.00
C LYS A 468 5.50 -0.86 4.84
N ARG A 469 4.54 -1.03 3.94
CA ARG A 469 4.34 -0.15 2.77
C ARG A 469 3.89 1.25 3.16
N LEU A 470 2.96 1.37 4.11
CA LEU A 470 2.49 2.66 4.60
C LEU A 470 3.58 3.41 5.37
N ASP A 471 4.35 2.74 6.22
CA ASP A 471 5.50 3.34 6.93
C ASP A 471 6.56 3.87 5.94
N GLN A 472 6.87 3.11 4.88
CA GLN A 472 7.76 3.57 3.81
C GLN A 472 7.21 4.81 3.09
N THR A 473 5.91 4.86 2.86
CA THR A 473 5.25 6.03 2.25
C THR A 473 5.37 7.27 3.13
N VAL A 474 5.14 7.13 4.44
CA VAL A 474 5.33 8.26 5.40
C VAL A 474 6.78 8.73 5.39
N ILE A 475 7.75 7.81 5.48
CA ILE A 475 9.19 8.15 5.42
C ILE A 475 9.51 8.92 4.13
N SER A 476 9.04 8.45 2.98
CA SER A 476 9.25 9.12 1.70
C SER A 476 8.66 10.54 1.69
N CYS A 477 7.41 10.72 2.15
CA CYS A 477 6.75 12.03 2.20
C CYS A 477 7.46 13.01 3.13
N VAL A 478 7.82 12.59 4.34
CA VAL A 478 8.50 13.45 5.33
C VAL A 478 9.85 13.94 4.80
N ASN A 479 10.63 13.03 4.20
CA ASN A 479 11.94 13.39 3.66
C ASN A 479 11.82 14.18 2.33
N ALA A 480 10.73 14.01 1.57
CA ALA A 480 10.46 14.82 0.38
C ALA A 480 10.17 16.28 0.73
N VAL A 481 9.34 16.53 1.73
CA VAL A 481 8.98 17.89 2.18
C VAL A 481 10.14 18.55 2.93
N GLY A 482 10.85 17.79 3.75
CA GLY A 482 11.83 18.30 4.72
C GLY A 482 11.16 18.85 5.98
N VAL A 483 11.90 18.90 7.07
CA VAL A 483 11.35 19.10 8.40
C VAL A 483 12.01 20.29 9.10
N ASN A 484 11.22 21.21 9.63
CA ASN A 484 11.76 22.30 10.46
C ASN A 484 12.21 21.76 11.81
N LEU A 485 13.52 21.81 12.06
CA LEU A 485 14.16 21.26 13.25
C LEU A 485 13.65 21.89 14.56
N ASN A 486 13.25 23.17 14.50
CA ASN A 486 12.86 23.93 15.68
C ASN A 486 11.39 23.79 16.06
N THR A 487 10.52 23.36 15.14
CA THR A 487 9.08 23.26 15.40
C THR A 487 8.54 21.82 15.34
N ALA A 488 9.28 20.91 14.70
CA ALA A 488 8.83 19.54 14.50
C ALA A 488 8.58 18.78 15.80
N SER A 489 7.50 17.97 15.80
CA SER A 489 7.22 17.02 16.88
C SER A 489 8.20 15.84 16.89
N LYS A 490 8.29 15.14 18.02
CA LYS A 490 9.07 13.89 18.12
C LYS A 490 8.62 12.85 17.08
N HIS A 491 7.32 12.81 16.79
CA HIS A 491 6.74 11.88 15.81
C HIS A 491 7.17 12.21 14.39
N LEU A 492 7.10 13.47 13.98
CA LEU A 492 7.55 13.89 12.64
C LEU A 492 9.05 13.64 12.47
N LEU A 493 9.86 13.95 13.48
CA LEU A 493 11.31 13.70 13.46
C LEU A 493 11.67 12.22 13.34
N SER A 494 10.84 11.30 13.89
CA SER A 494 11.14 9.87 13.86
C SER A 494 11.09 9.26 12.45
N TYR A 495 10.42 9.91 11.50
CA TYR A 495 10.38 9.52 10.09
C TYR A 495 11.47 10.18 9.24
N VAL A 496 12.28 11.08 9.83
CA VAL A 496 13.43 11.64 9.11
C VAL A 496 14.53 10.59 8.97
N SER A 497 15.11 10.51 7.78
CA SER A 497 16.20 9.59 7.44
C SER A 497 17.29 9.59 8.51
N GLY A 498 17.69 8.42 9.00
CA GLY A 498 18.73 8.26 10.01
C GLY A 498 18.34 8.64 11.44
N LEU A 499 17.12 9.12 11.68
CA LEU A 499 16.55 9.32 13.00
C LEU A 499 15.60 8.17 13.34
N GLY A 500 15.44 7.89 14.59
CA GLY A 500 14.45 6.96 15.09
C GLY A 500 13.82 7.56 16.36
N PRO A 501 12.90 6.87 17.01
CA PRO A 501 12.18 7.43 18.17
C PRO A 501 13.08 8.00 19.25
N VAL A 502 14.19 7.30 19.57
CA VAL A 502 15.14 7.72 20.62
C VAL A 502 15.87 9.02 20.25
N LEU A 503 16.40 9.11 19.01
CA LEU A 503 17.12 10.32 18.57
C LEU A 503 16.16 11.50 18.42
N SER A 504 14.94 11.26 17.96
CA SER A 504 13.90 12.28 17.84
C SER A 504 13.51 12.87 19.20
N GLN A 505 13.37 12.02 20.23
CA GLN A 505 13.14 12.49 21.59
C GLN A 505 14.33 13.31 22.09
N ASN A 506 15.57 12.83 21.92
CA ASN A 506 16.76 13.54 22.33
C ASN A 506 16.91 14.92 21.65
N ILE A 507 16.51 15.06 20.38
CA ILE A 507 16.49 16.36 19.69
C ILE A 507 15.48 17.31 20.35
N VAL A 508 14.29 16.81 20.67
CA VAL A 508 13.25 17.63 21.32
C VAL A 508 13.71 18.07 22.71
N ASP A 509 14.31 17.18 23.50
CA ASP A 509 14.81 17.48 24.84
C ASP A 509 15.98 18.46 24.79
N TYR A 510 16.95 18.24 23.89
CA TYR A 510 18.04 19.19 23.67
C TYR A 510 17.53 20.59 23.32
N ARG A 511 16.51 20.70 22.47
CA ARG A 511 15.88 21.97 22.08
C ARG A 511 15.21 22.66 23.27
N LYS A 512 14.56 21.90 24.16
CA LYS A 512 13.95 22.44 25.39
C LYS A 512 14.99 23.00 26.36
N GLU A 513 16.14 22.33 26.49
CA GLU A 513 17.19 22.69 27.45
C GLU A 513 18.11 23.81 26.93
N ASN A 514 18.43 23.79 25.64
CA ASN A 514 19.48 24.66 25.04
C ASN A 514 18.91 25.74 24.12
N GLY A 515 17.58 25.79 23.93
CA GLY A 515 16.93 26.71 23.00
C GLY A 515 16.96 26.22 21.54
N ALA A 516 16.50 27.07 20.64
CA ALA A 516 16.40 26.74 19.22
C ALA A 516 17.76 26.52 18.57
N PHE A 517 17.82 25.54 17.66
CA PHE A 517 18.98 25.32 16.81
C PHE A 517 19.21 26.51 15.88
N THR A 518 20.45 26.96 15.77
CA THR A 518 20.91 28.01 14.85
C THR A 518 21.80 27.50 13.73
N SER A 519 22.23 26.24 13.81
CA SER A 519 22.98 25.55 12.76
C SER A 519 22.77 24.05 12.82
N ARG A 520 22.86 23.38 11.65
CA ARG A 520 22.80 21.90 11.57
C ARG A 520 23.94 21.22 12.34
N SER A 521 25.10 21.83 12.44
CA SER A 521 26.25 21.27 13.19
C SER A 521 25.97 21.08 14.69
N GLN A 522 25.00 21.81 15.27
CA GLN A 522 24.58 21.62 16.65
C GLN A 522 23.92 20.25 16.89
N LEU A 523 23.41 19.59 15.84
CA LEU A 523 22.89 18.22 15.96
C LEU A 523 23.93 17.24 16.51
N LEU A 524 25.21 17.44 16.21
CA LEU A 524 26.30 16.61 16.76
C LEU A 524 26.47 16.74 18.28
N LYS A 525 25.84 17.73 18.92
CA LYS A 525 25.81 17.90 20.37
C LYS A 525 24.63 17.16 21.03
N VAL A 526 23.67 16.69 20.22
CA VAL A 526 22.52 15.94 20.73
C VAL A 526 22.98 14.55 21.21
N PRO A 527 22.61 14.11 22.42
CA PRO A 527 23.00 12.81 22.94
C PRO A 527 22.67 11.65 21.97
N ARG A 528 23.62 10.75 21.76
CA ARG A 528 23.56 9.57 20.88
C ARG A 528 23.45 9.88 19.36
N LEU A 529 23.41 11.14 18.94
CA LEU A 529 23.40 11.50 17.54
C LEU A 529 24.84 11.58 17.03
N GLY A 530 25.34 10.47 16.54
CA GLY A 530 26.70 10.35 16.02
C GLY A 530 26.85 10.82 14.55
N PRO A 531 28.08 10.83 14.01
CA PRO A 531 28.37 11.31 12.65
C PRO A 531 27.58 10.56 11.55
N SER A 532 27.29 9.26 11.73
CA SER A 532 26.52 8.48 10.76
C SER A 532 25.06 8.94 10.69
N ALA A 533 24.40 9.11 11.84
CA ALA A 533 23.02 9.63 11.90
C ALA A 533 22.96 11.08 11.39
N TYR A 534 23.92 11.92 11.79
CA TYR A 534 24.04 13.29 11.28
C TYR A 534 24.10 13.35 9.76
N ARG A 535 24.97 12.53 9.14
CA ARG A 535 25.11 12.46 7.69
C ARG A 535 23.79 12.13 7.02
N GLN A 536 23.01 11.22 7.59
CA GLN A 536 21.75 10.80 6.98
C GLN A 536 20.60 11.80 7.19
N CYS A 537 20.54 12.51 8.34
CA CYS A 537 19.41 13.36 8.68
C CYS A 537 19.60 14.84 8.31
N ALA A 538 20.83 15.35 8.32
CA ALA A 538 21.09 16.78 8.33
C ALA A 538 20.45 17.56 7.18
N ALA A 539 20.46 17.02 5.96
CA ALA A 539 19.93 17.71 4.80
C ALA A 539 18.39 17.66 4.69
N PHE A 540 17.74 16.79 5.45
CA PHE A 540 16.27 16.74 5.56
C PHE A 540 15.72 17.66 6.66
N LEU A 541 16.60 18.12 7.57
CA LEU A 541 16.27 19.04 8.65
C LEU A 541 16.60 20.46 8.25
N ARG A 542 15.63 21.36 8.38
CA ARG A 542 15.73 22.76 7.97
C ARG A 542 15.70 23.68 9.17
N ILE A 543 16.48 24.74 9.13
CA ILE A 543 16.53 25.75 10.18
C ILE A 543 16.26 27.12 9.53
N PRO A 544 15.02 27.62 9.56
CA PRO A 544 14.71 28.97 9.13
C PRO A 544 15.57 29.98 9.90
N ASN A 545 16.08 31.00 9.22
CA ASN A 545 16.95 32.04 9.81
C ASN A 545 18.26 31.51 10.43
N ALA A 546 18.79 30.39 9.93
CA ALA A 546 20.09 29.86 10.36
C ALA A 546 21.23 30.82 10.05
N ARG A 547 22.34 30.70 10.81
CA ARG A 547 23.57 31.47 10.54
C ARG A 547 24.14 31.16 9.14
N ASN A 548 24.11 29.91 8.73
CA ASN A 548 24.44 29.50 7.38
C ASN A 548 23.14 29.36 6.58
N PRO A 549 22.93 30.12 5.50
CA PRO A 549 21.69 30.07 4.73
C PRO A 549 21.40 28.69 4.11
N LEU A 550 22.45 27.89 3.86
CA LEU A 550 22.32 26.51 3.37
C LEU A 550 21.65 25.58 4.38
N ASP A 551 21.64 25.91 5.68
CA ASP A 551 20.95 25.12 6.70
C ASP A 551 19.41 25.19 6.58
N ASN A 552 18.90 26.13 5.79
CA ASN A 552 17.47 26.19 5.40
C ASN A 552 17.21 25.63 3.98
N SER A 553 18.07 24.78 3.47
CA SER A 553 17.95 24.22 2.12
C SER A 553 18.03 22.69 2.14
N ALA A 554 17.77 22.00 1.03
CA ALA A 554 18.03 20.58 0.89
C ALA A 554 19.48 20.26 0.46
N VAL A 555 20.36 21.24 0.39
CA VAL A 555 21.78 21.01 0.14
C VAL A 555 22.40 20.22 1.29
N HIS A 556 23.07 19.12 0.96
CA HIS A 556 23.73 18.30 1.97
C HIS A 556 24.98 19.00 2.54
N PRO A 557 25.28 18.93 3.86
CA PRO A 557 26.46 19.56 4.45
C PRO A 557 27.80 19.16 3.79
N GLU A 558 27.90 17.96 3.26
CA GLU A 558 29.09 17.51 2.50
C GLU A 558 29.33 18.35 1.23
N SER A 559 28.28 18.97 0.66
CA SER A 559 28.36 19.80 -0.54
C SER A 559 28.53 21.30 -0.25
N TYR A 560 28.54 21.73 1.02
CA TYR A 560 28.74 23.15 1.37
C TYR A 560 30.06 23.74 0.84
N PRO A 561 31.20 23.02 0.87
CA PRO A 561 32.43 23.53 0.28
C PRO A 561 32.30 23.83 -1.22
N VAL A 562 31.55 23.01 -1.96
CA VAL A 562 31.32 23.24 -3.41
C VAL A 562 30.52 24.51 -3.63
N VAL A 563 29.44 24.74 -2.84
CA VAL A 563 28.63 25.96 -2.98
C VAL A 563 29.41 27.22 -2.59
N ARG A 564 30.28 27.14 -1.55
CA ARG A 564 31.15 28.26 -1.17
C ARG A 564 32.13 28.58 -2.30
N ARG A 565 32.75 27.58 -2.91
CA ARG A 565 33.63 27.77 -4.05
C ARG A 565 32.90 28.41 -5.24
N MET A 566 31.66 27.98 -5.51
CA MET A 566 30.83 28.63 -6.54
C MET A 566 30.62 30.14 -6.27
N ALA A 567 30.37 30.51 -5.01
CA ALA A 567 30.22 31.91 -4.62
C ALA A 567 31.56 32.69 -4.75
N GLU A 568 32.66 32.11 -4.30
CA GLU A 568 33.99 32.68 -4.42
C GLU A 568 34.38 32.93 -5.87
N ASP A 569 34.19 31.94 -6.75
CA ASP A 569 34.51 32.04 -8.19
C ASP A 569 33.64 33.07 -8.91
N CYS A 570 32.41 33.34 -8.44
CA CYS A 570 31.53 34.39 -8.93
C CYS A 570 31.81 35.76 -8.27
N GLY A 571 32.69 35.82 -7.26
CA GLY A 571 32.98 37.06 -6.52
C GLY A 571 31.82 37.56 -5.65
N CYS A 572 30.96 36.64 -5.18
CA CYS A 572 29.76 36.97 -4.41
C CYS A 572 29.64 36.10 -3.14
N THR A 573 28.62 36.33 -2.32
CA THR A 573 28.31 35.50 -1.15
C THR A 573 27.33 34.40 -1.50
N VAL A 574 27.24 33.35 -0.64
CA VAL A 574 26.21 32.31 -0.77
C VAL A 574 24.81 32.91 -0.71
N ASN A 575 24.57 33.98 0.05
CA ASN A 575 23.30 34.69 0.08
C ASN A 575 22.97 35.34 -1.28
N ASP A 576 23.98 35.88 -1.95
CA ASP A 576 23.79 36.49 -3.28
C ASP A 576 23.45 35.40 -4.30
N LEU A 577 24.11 34.22 -4.25
CA LEU A 577 23.73 33.07 -5.09
C LEU A 577 22.27 32.64 -4.86
N ILE A 578 21.74 32.77 -3.64
CA ILE A 578 20.34 32.44 -3.34
C ILE A 578 19.38 33.51 -3.87
N ARG A 579 19.71 34.79 -3.71
CA ARG A 579 18.80 35.92 -3.99
C ARG A 579 18.83 36.34 -5.44
N GLU A 580 20.00 36.30 -6.08
CA GLU A 580 20.22 36.91 -7.39
C GLU A 580 20.34 35.87 -8.52
N PRO A 581 19.34 35.76 -9.41
CA PRO A 581 19.41 34.85 -10.55
C PRO A 581 20.60 35.09 -11.45
N GLU A 582 21.06 36.34 -11.60
CA GLU A 582 22.21 36.70 -12.47
C GLU A 582 23.51 36.08 -11.96
N GLU A 583 23.72 36.02 -10.65
CA GLU A 583 24.91 35.39 -10.07
C GLU A 583 24.91 33.88 -10.34
N ARG A 584 23.76 33.22 -10.21
CA ARG A 584 23.65 31.79 -10.54
C ARG A 584 23.90 31.46 -12.00
N ARG A 585 23.55 32.36 -12.94
CA ARG A 585 23.80 32.16 -14.38
C ARG A 585 25.26 32.15 -14.76
N LYS A 586 26.14 32.74 -13.92
CA LYS A 586 27.60 32.75 -14.16
C LYS A 586 28.23 31.38 -13.89
N ILE A 587 27.54 30.50 -13.15
CA ILE A 587 28.09 29.21 -12.72
C ILE A 587 28.10 28.21 -13.87
N GLN A 588 29.29 27.70 -14.20
CA GLN A 588 29.48 26.59 -15.14
C GLN A 588 29.67 25.30 -14.34
N LEU A 589 28.60 24.48 -14.25
CA LEU A 589 28.54 23.29 -13.39
C LEU A 589 29.67 22.28 -13.66
N SER A 590 30.14 22.16 -14.90
CA SER A 590 31.23 21.26 -15.28
C SER A 590 32.54 21.51 -14.53
N HIS A 591 32.77 22.73 -14.04
CA HIS A 591 34.00 23.09 -13.29
C HIS A 591 34.00 22.56 -11.86
N TYR A 592 32.82 22.17 -11.34
CA TYR A 592 32.62 21.71 -9.95
C TYR A 592 32.41 20.21 -9.85
N VAL A 593 32.53 19.47 -10.96
CA VAL A 593 32.44 18.02 -10.96
C VAL A 593 33.69 17.45 -10.26
N THR A 594 33.49 16.56 -9.30
CA THR A 594 34.52 15.84 -8.55
C THR A 594 34.17 14.35 -8.51
N ASP A 595 35.07 13.53 -7.98
CA ASP A 595 34.81 12.08 -7.82
C ASP A 595 33.58 11.78 -6.92
N THR A 596 33.19 12.72 -6.06
CA THR A 596 32.09 12.56 -5.09
C THR A 596 30.85 13.39 -5.41
N VAL A 597 30.97 14.41 -6.25
CA VAL A 597 29.88 15.33 -6.64
C VAL A 597 29.83 15.41 -8.16
N GLY A 598 28.86 14.76 -8.74
CA GLY A 598 28.63 14.75 -10.19
C GLY A 598 27.59 15.75 -10.65
N MET A 599 27.30 15.75 -11.95
CA MET A 599 26.26 16.62 -12.57
C MET A 599 24.87 16.49 -11.94
N PRO A 600 24.37 15.29 -11.59
CA PRO A 600 23.05 15.17 -10.91
C PRO A 600 23.01 15.95 -9.60
N THR A 601 24.00 15.80 -8.74
CA THR A 601 24.07 16.54 -7.46
C THR A 601 24.22 18.03 -7.67
N LEU A 602 25.05 18.47 -8.62
CA LEU A 602 25.22 19.89 -8.94
C LEU A 602 23.93 20.54 -9.47
N THR A 603 23.17 19.81 -10.29
CA THR A 603 21.87 20.26 -10.80
C THR A 603 20.85 20.43 -9.65
N ASP A 604 20.82 19.48 -8.70
CA ASP A 604 19.96 19.57 -7.53
C ASP A 604 20.36 20.75 -6.62
N ILE A 605 21.66 20.99 -6.43
CA ILE A 605 22.17 22.15 -5.70
C ILE A 605 21.68 23.45 -6.34
N MET A 606 21.76 23.59 -7.66
CA MET A 606 21.30 24.81 -8.36
C MET A 606 19.79 25.03 -8.20
N ARG A 607 19.01 23.97 -8.33
CA ARG A 607 17.54 24.08 -8.08
C ARG A 607 17.22 24.52 -6.66
N GLU A 608 17.99 24.01 -5.69
CA GLU A 608 17.79 24.34 -4.30
C GLU A 608 18.27 25.77 -3.97
N LEU A 609 19.32 26.28 -4.62
CA LEU A 609 19.75 27.66 -4.50
C LEU A 609 18.75 28.65 -5.12
N GLU A 610 18.01 28.23 -6.16
CA GLU A 610 16.95 29.04 -6.76
C GLU A 610 15.77 29.26 -5.82
N LYS A 611 15.37 28.26 -5.08
CA LYS A 611 14.24 28.29 -4.14
C LYS A 611 14.56 27.45 -2.90
N PRO A 612 15.42 27.97 -1.99
CA PRO A 612 15.85 27.20 -0.82
C PRO A 612 14.66 26.91 0.10
N GLY A 613 14.61 25.69 0.57
CA GLY A 613 13.58 25.25 1.50
C GLY A 613 12.17 25.22 0.91
N ARG A 614 12.02 25.18 -0.41
CA ARG A 614 10.69 25.11 -1.05
C ARG A 614 9.94 23.87 -0.59
N ASP A 615 8.74 24.08 -0.08
CA ASP A 615 7.76 23.02 0.13
C ASP A 615 7.27 22.51 -1.25
N PRO A 616 7.38 21.23 -1.57
CA PRO A 616 6.93 20.70 -2.85
C PRO A 616 5.40 20.65 -2.97
N ARG A 617 4.67 20.84 -1.88
CA ARG A 617 3.20 20.83 -1.85
C ARG A 617 2.64 22.09 -2.53
N ASN A 618 1.50 21.95 -3.19
CA ASN A 618 0.80 23.07 -3.82
C ASN A 618 0.24 24.04 -2.76
N GLN A 619 -0.25 25.19 -3.22
CA GLN A 619 -1.04 26.08 -2.37
C GLN A 619 -2.46 25.52 -2.24
N ILE A 620 -3.08 25.75 -1.08
CA ILE A 620 -4.45 25.35 -0.83
C ILE A 620 -5.41 26.25 -1.62
N GLU A 621 -6.42 25.64 -2.24
CA GLU A 621 -7.49 26.36 -2.97
C GLU A 621 -8.81 26.16 -2.22
N VAL A 622 -9.64 27.21 -2.18
CA VAL A 622 -10.98 27.15 -1.60
C VAL A 622 -11.91 26.44 -2.58
N PHE A 623 -12.73 25.52 -2.10
CA PHE A 623 -13.70 24.77 -2.89
C PHE A 623 -15.11 24.96 -2.33
N GLU A 624 -16.09 25.11 -3.22
CA GLU A 624 -17.50 25.23 -2.88
C GLU A 624 -18.32 24.27 -3.74
N PHE A 625 -19.21 23.52 -3.10
CA PHE A 625 -20.21 22.70 -3.79
C PHE A 625 -21.28 23.57 -4.43
N ASP A 626 -22.04 23.01 -5.38
CA ASP A 626 -23.19 23.71 -5.96
C ASP A 626 -24.27 23.91 -4.88
N PRO A 627 -24.66 25.16 -4.56
CA PRO A 627 -25.62 25.45 -3.49
C PRO A 627 -27.03 24.93 -3.77
N ASN A 628 -27.35 24.63 -5.03
CA ASN A 628 -28.68 24.15 -5.45
C ASN A 628 -28.84 22.64 -5.34
N VAL A 629 -27.75 21.90 -5.13
CA VAL A 629 -27.72 20.42 -5.09
C VAL A 629 -27.44 19.97 -3.68
N LYS A 630 -28.43 19.42 -2.98
CA LYS A 630 -28.34 19.02 -1.57
C LYS A 630 -28.61 17.55 -1.32
N ASN A 631 -29.45 16.93 -2.13
CA ASN A 631 -29.89 15.56 -2.00
C ASN A 631 -29.84 14.84 -3.34
N LEU A 632 -29.96 13.52 -3.30
CA LEU A 632 -30.00 12.67 -4.50
C LEU A 632 -31.14 13.06 -5.45
N ASP A 633 -32.26 13.54 -4.89
CA ASP A 633 -33.47 13.94 -5.65
C ASP A 633 -33.28 15.28 -6.39
N ASP A 634 -32.27 16.06 -6.04
CA ASP A 634 -31.93 17.31 -6.72
C ASP A 634 -31.07 17.08 -7.98
N LEU A 635 -30.62 15.83 -8.18
CA LEU A 635 -29.77 15.48 -9.32
C LEU A 635 -30.58 15.10 -10.56
N GLU A 636 -30.13 15.61 -11.70
CA GLU A 636 -30.62 15.20 -13.02
C GLU A 636 -29.48 14.70 -13.90
N VAL A 637 -29.79 13.70 -14.74
CA VAL A 637 -28.83 13.18 -15.72
C VAL A 637 -28.43 14.30 -16.68
N GLY A 638 -27.13 14.49 -16.85
CA GLY A 638 -26.54 15.54 -17.68
C GLY A 638 -26.10 16.78 -16.91
N MET A 639 -26.44 16.95 -15.63
CA MET A 639 -25.95 18.05 -14.78
C MET A 639 -24.42 18.02 -14.71
N ILE A 640 -23.82 19.20 -14.74
CA ILE A 640 -22.38 19.41 -14.57
C ILE A 640 -22.17 20.08 -13.21
N LEU A 641 -21.45 19.41 -12.31
CA LEU A 641 -21.31 19.79 -10.92
C LEU A 641 -19.84 19.83 -10.53
N PRO A 642 -19.45 20.73 -9.62
CA PRO A 642 -18.15 20.64 -8.94
C PRO A 642 -18.17 19.48 -7.94
N GLY A 643 -17.04 18.80 -7.78
CA GLY A 643 -16.91 17.73 -6.81
C GLY A 643 -15.49 17.59 -6.29
N ILE A 644 -15.33 16.86 -5.20
CA ILE A 644 -14.04 16.53 -4.59
C ILE A 644 -13.84 15.03 -4.67
N VAL A 645 -12.69 14.59 -5.15
CA VAL A 645 -12.30 13.17 -5.15
C VAL A 645 -12.10 12.69 -3.72
N THR A 646 -12.91 11.75 -3.26
CA THR A 646 -12.90 11.20 -1.89
C THR A 646 -12.11 9.90 -1.79
N ASN A 647 -12.07 9.11 -2.88
CA ASN A 647 -11.33 7.86 -2.91
C ASN A 647 -10.93 7.50 -4.35
N ILE A 648 -9.77 6.84 -4.48
CA ILE A 648 -9.25 6.34 -5.77
C ILE A 648 -9.08 4.83 -5.67
N THR A 649 -9.58 4.13 -6.68
CA THR A 649 -9.52 2.67 -6.80
C THR A 649 -9.01 2.28 -8.19
N GLU A 650 -8.64 1.02 -8.40
CA GLU A 650 -8.21 0.53 -9.73
C GLU A 650 -9.26 0.70 -10.83
N PHE A 651 -10.55 0.73 -10.48
CA PHE A 651 -11.66 0.80 -11.46
C PHE A 651 -12.22 2.21 -11.64
N GLY A 652 -11.74 3.20 -10.88
CA GLY A 652 -12.19 4.58 -10.99
C GLY A 652 -11.99 5.42 -9.74
N ALA A 653 -12.65 6.55 -9.68
CA ALA A 653 -12.59 7.47 -8.57
C ALA A 653 -13.98 7.75 -7.99
N PHE A 654 -14.09 7.81 -6.68
CA PHE A 654 -15.27 8.28 -5.98
C PHE A 654 -15.18 9.79 -5.79
N VAL A 655 -16.29 10.46 -6.00
CA VAL A 655 -16.35 11.93 -5.94
C VAL A 655 -17.56 12.35 -5.14
N ASP A 656 -17.33 13.12 -4.09
CA ASP A 656 -18.38 13.85 -3.39
C ASP A 656 -18.80 15.05 -4.24
N ILE A 657 -20.06 15.09 -4.59
CA ILE A 657 -20.71 16.17 -5.36
C ILE A 657 -21.70 16.96 -4.50
N GLY A 658 -21.67 16.76 -3.20
CA GLY A 658 -22.50 17.45 -2.25
C GLY A 658 -23.86 16.81 -1.95
N VAL A 659 -24.10 15.52 -2.15
CA VAL A 659 -25.39 14.84 -1.95
C VAL A 659 -25.35 13.67 -0.95
N HIS A 660 -24.63 13.78 0.14
CA HIS A 660 -24.51 12.73 1.19
C HIS A 660 -24.08 11.35 0.70
N GLN A 661 -23.72 11.23 -0.57
CA GLN A 661 -23.27 9.99 -1.19
C GLN A 661 -22.30 10.27 -2.34
N ASP A 662 -21.20 9.55 -2.35
CA ASP A 662 -20.21 9.67 -3.40
C ASP A 662 -20.70 9.09 -4.72
N GLY A 663 -20.48 9.81 -5.80
CA GLY A 663 -20.64 9.29 -7.15
C GLY A 663 -19.37 8.60 -7.64
N LEU A 664 -19.53 7.61 -8.51
CA LEU A 664 -18.41 6.87 -9.11
C LEU A 664 -18.12 7.38 -10.53
N ILE A 665 -16.89 7.81 -10.76
CA ILE A 665 -16.32 7.95 -12.11
C ILE A 665 -15.59 6.65 -12.45
N HIS A 666 -16.18 5.83 -13.31
CA HIS A 666 -15.52 4.63 -13.79
C HIS A 666 -14.25 5.01 -14.57
N ILE A 667 -13.20 4.16 -14.56
CA ILE A 667 -11.91 4.42 -15.21
C ILE A 667 -12.05 4.84 -16.69
N SER A 668 -13.01 4.28 -17.40
CA SER A 668 -13.32 4.66 -18.78
C SER A 668 -13.95 6.05 -18.95
N GLN A 669 -14.37 6.69 -17.86
CA GLN A 669 -15.02 8.00 -17.82
C GLN A 669 -14.16 9.11 -17.23
N LEU A 670 -12.92 8.80 -16.83
CA LEU A 670 -11.98 9.76 -16.25
C LEU A 670 -11.36 10.71 -17.26
N ALA A 671 -11.12 10.25 -18.49
CA ALA A 671 -10.50 11.04 -19.54
C ALA A 671 -10.96 10.58 -20.93
N ASP A 672 -10.69 11.41 -21.95
CA ASP A 672 -11.01 11.11 -23.35
C ASP A 672 -10.03 10.12 -24.01
N HIS A 673 -8.94 9.80 -23.34
CA HIS A 673 -7.94 8.79 -23.75
C HIS A 673 -8.00 7.57 -22.81
N PHE A 674 -7.31 6.49 -23.23
CA PHE A 674 -7.22 5.28 -22.38
C PHE A 674 -6.42 5.56 -21.11
N VAL A 675 -7.02 5.31 -19.97
CA VAL A 675 -6.42 5.46 -18.63
C VAL A 675 -6.09 4.09 -18.10
N LYS A 676 -4.84 3.87 -17.72
CA LYS A 676 -4.40 2.61 -17.11
C LYS A 676 -4.53 2.63 -15.59
N ASN A 677 -4.22 3.78 -14.99
CA ASN A 677 -4.29 3.98 -13.55
C ASN A 677 -5.05 5.30 -13.26
N PRO A 678 -6.19 5.26 -12.54
CA PRO A 678 -6.94 6.46 -12.19
C PRO A 678 -6.11 7.55 -11.49
N GLY A 679 -5.12 7.17 -10.67
CA GLY A 679 -4.23 8.11 -9.98
C GLY A 679 -3.31 8.94 -10.89
N GLU A 680 -3.20 8.60 -12.19
CA GLU A 680 -2.51 9.40 -13.20
C GLU A 680 -3.35 10.61 -13.65
N VAL A 681 -4.70 10.51 -13.55
CA VAL A 681 -5.64 11.52 -14.03
C VAL A 681 -6.18 12.37 -12.91
N VAL A 682 -6.53 11.77 -11.77
CA VAL A 682 -7.10 12.46 -10.61
C VAL A 682 -6.32 12.14 -9.34
N LYS A 683 -6.36 13.06 -8.38
CA LYS A 683 -5.73 12.92 -7.07
C LYS A 683 -6.78 12.97 -5.97
N LEU A 684 -6.49 12.35 -4.85
CA LEU A 684 -7.34 12.42 -3.66
C LEU A 684 -7.50 13.90 -3.22
N HIS A 685 -8.72 14.29 -2.85
CA HIS A 685 -9.11 15.67 -2.53
C HIS A 685 -8.93 16.67 -3.67
N GLN A 686 -8.66 16.20 -4.88
CA GLN A 686 -8.65 17.07 -6.05
C GLN A 686 -10.06 17.56 -6.36
N GLN A 687 -10.16 18.86 -6.62
CA GLN A 687 -11.38 19.46 -7.18
C GLN A 687 -11.52 19.04 -8.64
N VAL A 688 -12.69 18.54 -8.99
CA VAL A 688 -13.02 18.07 -10.34
C VAL A 688 -14.38 18.61 -10.74
N THR A 689 -14.58 18.77 -12.05
CA THR A 689 -15.91 19.03 -12.60
C THR A 689 -16.40 17.74 -13.23
N VAL A 690 -17.60 17.31 -12.85
CA VAL A 690 -18.17 16.03 -13.27
C VAL A 690 -19.55 16.21 -13.87
N ARG A 691 -19.92 15.31 -14.76
CA ARG A 691 -21.26 15.22 -15.34
C ARG A 691 -21.96 13.98 -14.81
N VAL A 692 -23.21 14.11 -14.39
CA VAL A 692 -24.06 13.01 -13.97
C VAL A 692 -24.45 12.20 -15.21
N LEU A 693 -24.09 10.91 -15.24
CA LEU A 693 -24.43 9.98 -16.34
C LEU A 693 -25.68 9.17 -16.06
N GLU A 694 -25.80 8.66 -14.84
CA GLU A 694 -26.87 7.75 -14.44
C GLU A 694 -27.14 7.89 -12.94
N LEU A 695 -28.39 7.74 -12.55
CA LEU A 695 -28.87 7.77 -11.17
C LEU A 695 -29.69 6.50 -10.89
N ASP A 696 -29.24 5.71 -9.93
CA ASP A 696 -29.98 4.53 -9.43
C ASP A 696 -30.49 4.82 -8.01
N HIS A 697 -31.71 5.34 -7.91
CA HIS A 697 -32.35 5.66 -6.63
C HIS A 697 -32.61 4.41 -5.77
N THR A 698 -32.72 3.22 -6.37
CA THR A 698 -33.00 1.97 -5.65
C THR A 698 -31.75 1.45 -4.93
N ARG A 699 -30.59 1.58 -5.58
CA ARG A 699 -29.29 1.13 -5.06
C ARG A 699 -28.47 2.27 -4.51
N HIS A 700 -29.00 3.49 -4.52
CA HIS A 700 -28.30 4.69 -4.15
C HIS A 700 -26.94 4.82 -4.87
N ARG A 701 -26.91 4.66 -6.20
CA ARG A 701 -25.67 4.77 -7.00
C ARG A 701 -25.74 5.95 -7.95
N ILE A 702 -24.66 6.69 -8.04
CA ILE A 702 -24.48 7.84 -8.93
C ILE A 702 -23.30 7.54 -9.85
N ALA A 703 -23.54 7.47 -11.16
CA ALA A 703 -22.48 7.34 -12.15
C ALA A 703 -22.10 8.72 -12.69
N LEU A 704 -20.81 9.02 -12.69
CA LEU A 704 -20.25 10.30 -13.08
C LEU A 704 -19.25 10.16 -14.24
N SER A 705 -18.99 11.26 -14.95
CA SER A 705 -18.00 11.34 -16.03
C SER A 705 -17.27 12.68 -16.01
N MET A 706 -15.98 12.64 -16.32
CA MET A 706 -15.17 13.83 -16.62
C MET A 706 -14.93 14.02 -18.12
N ARG A 707 -15.42 13.10 -18.97
CA ARG A 707 -15.21 13.15 -20.43
C ARG A 707 -15.96 14.29 -21.08
N GLY A 708 -15.32 14.94 -22.03
CA GLY A 708 -15.93 16.03 -22.79
C GLY A 708 -16.27 17.28 -21.97
N ILE A 709 -15.72 17.43 -20.77
CA ILE A 709 -15.86 18.63 -19.94
C ILE A 709 -14.65 19.51 -20.21
N VAL A 710 -14.89 20.68 -20.81
CA VAL A 710 -13.82 21.69 -21.02
C VAL A 710 -13.49 22.27 -19.64
N LYS A 711 -12.24 22.14 -19.19
CA LYS A 711 -11.75 22.87 -18.02
C LYS A 711 -11.92 24.37 -18.30
N ARG A 712 -12.79 25.03 -17.55
CA ARG A 712 -12.87 26.50 -17.52
C ARG A 712 -11.73 27.08 -16.71
#